data_50f90126eff597a4ac727bd8df52897f
#
_entry.id   50f90126eff597a4ac727bd8df52897f
#
_cell.length_a   1.000
_cell.length_b   1.000
_cell.length_c   1.000
_cell.angle_alpha   90.00
_cell.angle_beta   90.00
_cell.angle_gamma   90.00
#
_symmetry.space_group_name_H-M   'P 1'
#
loop_
_entity.id
_entity.type
_entity.pdbx_description
1 polymer ?
#
loop_
_entity_poly.entity_id
_entity_poly.type
_entity_poly.pdbx_seq_one_letter_code
_entity_poly.pdbx_strand_id
1 'polypeptide(L)'
;MMKRWCNAFFHVSLHLSFNPLTILERIFLCLKTRRIHFMTQTTISNNSQQFTILSKEFEGRLDMKSFETRFQKWLDRQPDASEAKVSRKLIQMALEKVDIDAPYWTFAAAAELLHSMYRESRANRGEKIPYGSFYGLLQQLSTPQMGQRYSVYKPELLASYTKEEIEELESTIDPEKDKLFSYIGLYLLNDRYLARPEKDAVYELPQERFMIIAMEIMRNEPSMRIQLVKEAYWAMSNLYMTVATPTLSNAGKSHGQLSSCFIDAIDDSIDGIYMANHDAARVSKFGGGVGLYAGKIRALGSDIRGFAGNSSGTTPWIRLFNQTAVSVDQLGQRKGAIAIYLDVWHKDILSFLDLKTQNGDDRLKAHDIFTGVCIPDLFMEAVRDRSDWYLFDPHTVKEILGFSLEDHFDEVKGQGSFRKQYAIAVQAAEDGTLPHFSFEKIPAITIMKNIMISQLEEGVPYMFYRDEVNRMNPNKHKGMIYCSNLCTEIAQNLSPTTISQEYTTDDGDVVIVRKSGDFVVCNLSSINLPRAVGDDVLERLIPIQVRMLDNVIDVNSLPVKQAEISNKRYRAIGLGTFGWHHLLANKNIYWESDEAVQLADSLYEQIAYLTIQASNQLAQEKESYPYFEGSDWHTGEYFSLRTYEDDKWLQL
;
A
#
# COMPACT_ATOMS: atom_id res chain seq x y z
N MET A 1 4.54 -4.64 -35.67
CA MET A 1 4.47 -5.34 -34.38
C MET A 1 4.29 -4.40 -33.19
N MET A 2 4.94 -3.24 -33.16
CA MET A 2 4.85 -2.24 -32.05
C MET A 2 3.44 -1.70 -31.74
N LYS A 3 2.58 -1.50 -32.73
CA LYS A 3 1.19 -1.00 -32.50
C LYS A 3 0.24 -1.96 -31.76
N ARG A 4 0.57 -3.25 -31.65
CA ARG A 4 -0.24 -4.25 -30.92
C ARG A 4 0.13 -4.38 -29.43
N TRP A 5 1.33 -3.97 -29.04
CA TRP A 5 1.78 -4.03 -27.64
C TRP A 5 1.34 -2.84 -26.79
N CYS A 6 1.27 -1.64 -27.36
CA CYS A 6 0.74 -0.47 -26.63
C CYS A 6 -0.73 -0.65 -26.22
N ASN A 7 -1.55 -1.32 -27.04
CA ASN A 7 -2.95 -1.59 -26.65
C ASN A 7 -3.11 -2.65 -25.56
N ALA A 8 -2.15 -3.59 -25.42
CA ALA A 8 -2.22 -4.62 -24.39
C ALA A 8 -1.85 -4.08 -22.99
N PHE A 9 -0.90 -3.15 -22.90
CA PHE A 9 -0.50 -2.54 -21.61
C PHE A 9 -1.55 -1.56 -21.07
N PHE A 10 -2.28 -0.86 -21.93
CA PHE A 10 -3.41 -0.01 -21.51
C PHE A 10 -4.62 -0.82 -21.02
N HIS A 11 -4.81 -2.06 -21.47
CA HIS A 11 -5.89 -2.93 -21.00
C HIS A 11 -5.59 -3.66 -19.68
N VAL A 12 -4.34 -3.93 -19.34
CA VAL A 12 -3.98 -4.66 -18.10
C VAL A 12 -4.04 -3.74 -16.87
N SER A 13 -3.81 -2.43 -17.01
CA SER A 13 -3.99 -1.46 -15.90
C SER A 13 -5.43 -1.07 -15.63
N LEU A 14 -6.39 -1.50 -16.46
CA LEU A 14 -7.81 -1.11 -16.41
C LEU A 14 -8.76 -2.23 -15.98
N HIS A 15 -8.27 -3.43 -15.69
CA HIS A 15 -9.10 -4.54 -15.17
C HIS A 15 -9.29 -4.58 -13.66
N LEU A 16 -8.92 -3.52 -12.94
CA LEU A 16 -9.62 -3.19 -11.71
C LEU A 16 -10.86 -2.40 -12.12
N SER A 17 -11.92 -3.12 -12.45
CA SER A 17 -13.32 -2.74 -12.70
C SER A 17 -13.72 -1.26 -12.46
N PHE A 18 -13.21 -0.34 -13.26
CA PHE A 18 -13.74 1.01 -13.34
C PHE A 18 -14.17 1.29 -14.79
N ASN A 19 -15.44 1.00 -15.05
CA ASN A 19 -16.11 1.51 -16.23
C ASN A 19 -16.23 3.05 -16.07
N PRO A 20 -15.67 3.86 -16.98
CA PRO A 20 -15.81 5.32 -16.95
C PRO A 20 -17.27 5.79 -16.88
N LEU A 21 -18.20 5.01 -17.43
CA LEU A 21 -19.65 5.24 -17.34
C LEU A 21 -20.17 5.09 -15.91
N THR A 22 -19.62 4.19 -15.10
CA THR A 22 -20.03 4.02 -13.70
C THR A 22 -19.53 5.16 -12.79
N ILE A 23 -18.43 5.81 -13.14
CA ILE A 23 -17.97 7.04 -12.47
C ILE A 23 -18.92 8.19 -12.81
N LEU A 24 -19.28 8.34 -14.06
CA LEU A 24 -20.28 9.34 -14.50
C LEU A 24 -21.67 9.08 -13.89
N GLU A 25 -22.11 7.83 -13.80
CA GLU A 25 -23.39 7.46 -13.18
C GLU A 25 -23.39 7.67 -11.66
N ARG A 26 -22.29 7.42 -10.95
CA ARG A 26 -22.16 7.75 -9.51
C ARG A 26 -22.13 9.25 -9.26
N ILE A 27 -21.50 10.03 -10.12
CA ILE A 27 -21.61 11.50 -10.12
C ILE A 27 -23.09 11.92 -10.33
N PHE A 28 -23.83 11.22 -11.19
CA PHE A 28 -25.25 11.48 -11.44
C PHE A 28 -26.17 11.02 -10.29
N LEU A 29 -25.87 9.91 -9.61
CA LEU A 29 -26.75 9.35 -8.56
C LEU A 29 -26.62 10.09 -7.21
N CYS A 30 -25.42 10.57 -6.87
CA CYS A 30 -25.14 11.27 -5.61
C CYS A 30 -25.86 12.62 -5.49
N LEU A 31 -26.34 13.14 -6.61
CA LEU A 31 -26.93 14.48 -6.71
C LEU A 31 -28.46 14.50 -6.77
N LYS A 32 -29.11 13.33 -6.71
CA LYS A 32 -30.60 13.23 -6.79
C LYS A 32 -31.34 13.47 -5.47
N THR A 33 -30.70 13.65 -4.34
CA THR A 33 -31.34 13.63 -3.02
C THR A 33 -31.25 14.89 -2.16
N ARG A 34 -30.95 16.08 -2.69
CA ARG A 34 -31.13 17.30 -1.89
C ARG A 34 -32.24 18.22 -2.47
N ARG A 35 -33.28 18.41 -1.66
CA ARG A 35 -34.42 19.32 -1.88
C ARG A 35 -33.95 20.76 -1.92
N ILE A 36 -34.40 21.44 -2.98
CA ILE A 36 -34.24 22.86 -3.29
C ILE A 36 -35.14 23.67 -2.36
N HIS A 37 -34.60 24.71 -1.74
CA HIS A 37 -35.40 25.90 -1.37
C HIS A 37 -34.57 27.17 -1.57
N PHE A 38 -35.16 28.09 -2.39
CA PHE A 38 -34.86 29.49 -2.58
C PHE A 38 -33.53 29.94 -3.23
N MET A 39 -33.60 30.45 -4.45
CA MET A 39 -33.30 31.84 -4.84
C MET A 39 -33.51 32.02 -6.34
N THR A 40 -34.54 32.75 -6.71
CA THR A 40 -34.76 33.33 -8.04
C THR A 40 -34.24 34.77 -8.04
N GLN A 41 -33.42 35.11 -9.04
CA GLN A 41 -33.01 36.43 -9.55
C GLN A 41 -31.51 36.80 -9.57
N THR A 42 -30.59 35.99 -9.04
CA THR A 42 -29.14 36.27 -9.17
C THR A 42 -28.42 35.28 -10.12
N THR A 43 -29.15 34.34 -10.69
CA THR A 43 -28.58 33.12 -11.31
C THR A 43 -27.95 33.36 -12.68
N ILE A 44 -28.42 34.30 -13.48
CA ILE A 44 -27.93 34.48 -14.87
C ILE A 44 -26.57 35.19 -14.92
N SER A 45 -26.25 36.07 -13.96
CA SER A 45 -24.94 36.74 -13.91
C SER A 45 -23.81 35.84 -13.37
N ASN A 46 -24.14 34.89 -12.49
CA ASN A 46 -23.16 33.98 -11.86
C ASN A 46 -22.70 32.88 -12.82
N ASN A 47 -23.58 32.34 -13.67
CA ASN A 47 -23.25 31.22 -14.56
C ASN A 47 -22.24 31.62 -15.67
N SER A 48 -22.32 32.85 -16.16
CA SER A 48 -21.32 33.42 -17.08
C SER A 48 -20.01 33.74 -16.38
N GLN A 49 -20.02 34.02 -15.09
CA GLN A 49 -18.87 34.35 -14.29
C GLN A 49 -17.96 33.13 -14.05
N GLN A 50 -18.51 31.93 -13.82
CA GLN A 50 -17.73 30.68 -13.68
C GLN A 50 -16.92 30.41 -14.95
N PHE A 51 -17.54 30.47 -16.13
CA PHE A 51 -16.83 30.28 -17.37
C PHE A 51 -15.75 31.36 -17.60
N THR A 52 -16.02 32.62 -17.23
CA THR A 52 -15.07 33.72 -17.37
C THR A 52 -13.81 33.50 -16.53
N ILE A 53 -13.96 32.99 -15.32
CA ILE A 53 -12.81 32.64 -14.45
C ILE A 53 -11.97 31.55 -15.11
N LEU A 54 -12.60 30.44 -15.50
CA LEU A 54 -11.93 29.33 -16.15
C LEU A 54 -11.25 29.76 -17.46
N SER A 55 -11.92 30.58 -18.28
CA SER A 55 -11.40 31.07 -19.55
C SER A 55 -10.15 31.93 -19.39
N LYS A 56 -10.12 32.80 -18.38
CA LYS A 56 -8.94 33.64 -18.10
C LYS A 56 -7.74 32.80 -17.64
N GLU A 57 -7.98 31.76 -16.84
CA GLU A 57 -6.90 30.90 -16.32
C GLU A 57 -6.20 30.11 -17.42
N PHE A 58 -6.92 29.73 -18.47
CA PHE A 58 -6.38 28.95 -19.60
C PHE A 58 -6.26 29.72 -20.91
N GLU A 59 -6.37 31.04 -20.88
CA GLU A 59 -6.20 31.89 -22.04
C GLU A 59 -4.83 31.70 -22.69
N GLY A 60 -4.80 31.49 -24.02
CA GLY A 60 -3.57 31.22 -24.78
C GLY A 60 -2.98 29.81 -24.64
N ARG A 61 -3.53 28.97 -23.73
CA ARG A 61 -3.09 27.58 -23.55
C ARG A 61 -4.06 26.57 -24.17
N LEU A 62 -5.37 26.87 -24.16
CA LEU A 62 -6.42 26.03 -24.68
C LEU A 62 -7.33 26.81 -25.63
N ASP A 63 -8.01 26.11 -26.56
CA ASP A 63 -9.01 26.73 -27.45
C ASP A 63 -10.31 27.04 -26.67
N MET A 64 -10.24 28.10 -25.87
CA MET A 64 -11.36 28.55 -25.04
C MET A 64 -12.52 29.13 -25.87
N LYS A 65 -12.28 29.63 -27.10
CA LYS A 65 -13.35 30.18 -27.96
C LYS A 65 -14.32 29.10 -28.43
N SER A 66 -13.81 27.98 -28.92
CA SER A 66 -14.64 26.85 -29.31
C SER A 66 -15.38 26.26 -28.11
N PHE A 67 -14.70 26.20 -26.97
CA PHE A 67 -15.28 25.73 -25.71
C PHE A 67 -16.41 26.63 -25.23
N GLU A 68 -16.22 27.95 -25.24
CA GLU A 68 -17.23 28.97 -24.93
C GLU A 68 -18.47 28.84 -25.79
N THR A 69 -18.28 28.77 -27.12
CA THR A 69 -19.41 28.64 -28.09
C THR A 69 -20.27 27.42 -27.78
N ARG A 70 -19.66 26.29 -27.41
CA ARG A 70 -20.34 25.06 -27.06
C ARG A 70 -21.02 25.17 -25.70
N PHE A 71 -20.40 25.81 -24.73
CA PHE A 71 -20.96 26.04 -23.40
C PHE A 71 -22.15 26.97 -23.46
N GLN A 72 -22.07 28.08 -24.21
CA GLN A 72 -23.16 29.04 -24.36
C GLN A 72 -24.40 28.38 -25.00
N LYS A 73 -24.24 27.58 -26.05
CA LYS A 73 -25.32 26.80 -26.66
C LYS A 73 -26.03 25.86 -25.68
N TRP A 74 -25.29 25.34 -24.70
CA TRP A 74 -25.88 24.52 -23.65
C TRP A 74 -26.63 25.40 -22.63
N LEU A 75 -26.04 26.52 -22.22
CA LEU A 75 -26.61 27.45 -21.24
C LEU A 75 -27.91 28.04 -21.75
N ASP A 76 -27.99 28.42 -23.04
CA ASP A 76 -29.20 28.93 -23.71
C ASP A 76 -30.37 27.92 -23.62
N ARG A 77 -30.09 26.64 -23.57
CA ARG A 77 -31.10 25.57 -23.40
C ARG A 77 -31.43 25.25 -21.94
N GLN A 78 -30.66 25.79 -21.00
CA GLN A 78 -30.74 25.54 -19.58
C GLN A 78 -30.53 26.84 -18.79
N PRO A 79 -31.31 27.89 -19.00
CA PRO A 79 -31.08 29.22 -18.43
C PRO A 79 -31.14 29.20 -16.88
N ASP A 80 -31.94 28.30 -16.31
CA ASP A 80 -32.12 28.15 -14.86
C ASP A 80 -31.20 27.09 -14.24
N ALA A 81 -30.08 26.71 -14.92
CA ALA A 81 -29.16 25.74 -14.38
C ALA A 81 -28.55 26.24 -13.07
N SER A 82 -28.60 25.41 -12.03
CA SER A 82 -27.93 25.72 -10.78
C SER A 82 -26.41 25.76 -10.99
N GLU A 83 -25.71 26.52 -10.13
CA GLU A 83 -24.24 26.64 -10.13
C GLU A 83 -23.53 25.27 -10.14
N ALA A 84 -23.99 24.33 -9.32
CA ALA A 84 -23.47 22.96 -9.32
C ALA A 84 -23.73 22.20 -10.65
N LYS A 85 -24.79 22.51 -11.38
CA LYS A 85 -25.08 21.91 -12.70
C LYS A 85 -24.19 22.52 -13.78
N VAL A 86 -23.85 23.79 -13.66
CA VAL A 86 -22.92 24.51 -14.54
C VAL A 86 -21.50 23.93 -14.35
N SER A 87 -20.99 23.84 -13.12
CA SER A 87 -19.69 23.26 -12.82
C SER A 87 -19.54 21.84 -13.38
N ARG A 88 -20.54 20.99 -13.17
CA ARG A 88 -20.53 19.63 -13.73
C ARG A 88 -20.47 19.63 -15.25
N LYS A 89 -21.18 20.54 -15.89
CA LYS A 89 -21.18 20.63 -17.36
C LYS A 89 -19.85 21.11 -17.90
N LEU A 90 -19.23 22.10 -17.26
CA LEU A 90 -17.88 22.58 -17.61
C LEU A 90 -16.84 21.47 -17.46
N ILE A 91 -16.86 20.75 -16.35
CA ILE A 91 -15.97 19.59 -16.11
C ILE A 91 -16.16 18.52 -17.20
N GLN A 92 -17.43 18.14 -17.46
CA GLN A 92 -17.74 17.13 -18.48
C GLN A 92 -17.21 17.56 -19.86
N MET A 93 -17.46 18.80 -20.25
CA MET A 93 -17.04 19.31 -21.56
C MET A 93 -15.51 19.41 -21.68
N ALA A 94 -14.80 19.75 -20.59
CA ALA A 94 -13.34 19.77 -20.57
C ALA A 94 -12.78 18.35 -20.71
N LEU A 95 -13.33 17.38 -19.97
CA LEU A 95 -12.92 15.98 -20.05
C LEU A 95 -13.17 15.35 -21.44
N GLU A 96 -14.24 15.74 -22.13
CA GLU A 96 -14.54 15.32 -23.50
C GLU A 96 -13.49 15.81 -24.53
N LYS A 97 -12.71 16.83 -24.17
CA LYS A 97 -11.66 17.40 -25.01
C LYS A 97 -10.25 16.84 -24.68
N VAL A 98 -10.12 16.04 -23.62
CA VAL A 98 -8.85 15.40 -23.28
C VAL A 98 -8.50 14.38 -24.35
N ASP A 99 -7.38 14.59 -25.03
CA ASP A 99 -6.90 13.80 -26.15
C ASP A 99 -5.36 13.72 -26.06
N ILE A 100 -4.76 12.85 -26.83
CA ILE A 100 -3.29 12.70 -26.90
C ILE A 100 -2.64 14.02 -27.36
N ASP A 101 -3.30 14.79 -28.24
CA ASP A 101 -2.83 16.06 -28.76
C ASP A 101 -3.22 17.26 -27.87
N ALA A 102 -4.12 17.06 -26.91
CA ALA A 102 -4.66 18.09 -26.03
C ALA A 102 -4.81 17.62 -24.57
N PRO A 103 -3.77 17.05 -23.93
CA PRO A 103 -3.86 16.48 -22.59
C PRO A 103 -4.15 17.53 -21.51
N TYR A 104 -3.83 18.79 -21.75
CA TYR A 104 -3.98 19.87 -20.77
C TYR A 104 -5.43 20.21 -20.40
N TRP A 105 -6.42 19.72 -21.14
CA TRP A 105 -7.83 19.88 -20.76
C TRP A 105 -8.18 19.20 -19.42
N THR A 106 -7.37 18.23 -18.96
CA THR A 106 -7.51 17.66 -17.61
C THR A 106 -7.34 18.71 -16.51
N PHE A 107 -6.44 19.69 -16.71
CA PHE A 107 -6.22 20.77 -15.74
C PHE A 107 -7.36 21.80 -15.76
N ALA A 108 -8.00 22.05 -16.90
CA ALA A 108 -9.20 22.88 -16.96
C ALA A 108 -10.38 22.23 -16.21
N ALA A 109 -10.54 20.90 -16.34
CA ALA A 109 -11.51 20.15 -15.55
C ALA A 109 -11.19 20.16 -14.05
N ALA A 110 -9.89 20.05 -13.69
CA ALA A 110 -9.41 20.16 -12.31
C ALA A 110 -9.70 21.54 -11.70
N ALA A 111 -9.42 22.61 -12.44
CA ALA A 111 -9.65 23.99 -11.98
C ALA A 111 -11.13 24.23 -11.64
N GLU A 112 -12.07 23.77 -12.49
CA GLU A 112 -13.49 23.92 -12.19
C GLU A 112 -13.94 23.07 -11.00
N LEU A 113 -13.38 21.86 -10.84
CA LEU A 113 -13.63 21.04 -9.65
C LEU A 113 -13.12 21.77 -8.40
N LEU A 114 -11.91 22.34 -8.45
CA LEU A 114 -11.30 23.10 -7.37
C LEU A 114 -12.11 24.32 -6.98
N HIS A 115 -12.59 25.10 -7.97
CA HIS A 115 -13.49 26.22 -7.72
C HIS A 115 -14.79 25.78 -7.03
N SER A 116 -15.34 24.63 -7.40
CA SER A 116 -16.52 24.05 -6.73
C SER A 116 -16.21 23.69 -5.28
N MET A 117 -15.05 23.04 -5.02
CA MET A 117 -14.61 22.69 -3.67
C MET A 117 -14.40 23.94 -2.81
N TYR A 118 -13.80 24.99 -3.34
CA TYR A 118 -13.58 26.25 -2.62
C TYR A 118 -14.90 26.93 -2.24
N ARG A 119 -15.89 26.94 -3.13
CA ARG A 119 -17.22 27.49 -2.83
C ARG A 119 -17.92 26.71 -1.72
N GLU A 120 -17.89 25.39 -1.83
CA GLU A 120 -18.53 24.49 -0.86
C GLU A 120 -17.86 24.56 0.52
N SER A 121 -16.53 24.51 0.56
CA SER A 121 -15.76 24.62 1.81
C SER A 121 -16.05 25.92 2.54
N ARG A 122 -16.02 27.05 1.83
CA ARG A 122 -16.39 28.37 2.42
C ARG A 122 -17.79 28.37 3.01
N ALA A 123 -18.76 27.84 2.26
CA ALA A 123 -20.16 27.81 2.71
C ALA A 123 -20.34 26.94 3.95
N ASN A 124 -19.69 25.76 3.99
CA ASN A 124 -19.78 24.84 5.11
C ASN A 124 -19.05 25.35 6.37
N ARG A 125 -17.98 26.13 6.18
CA ARG A 125 -17.18 26.70 7.28
C ARG A 125 -17.67 28.08 7.72
N GLY A 126 -18.57 28.71 6.96
CA GLY A 126 -19.01 30.09 7.21
C GLY A 126 -17.95 31.16 6.92
N GLU A 127 -17.00 30.86 6.02
CA GLU A 127 -15.87 31.72 5.68
C GLU A 127 -16.09 32.54 4.41
N LYS A 128 -15.33 33.64 4.25
CA LYS A 128 -15.43 34.54 3.08
C LYS A 128 -14.50 34.15 1.94
N ILE A 129 -13.36 33.55 2.26
CA ILE A 129 -12.30 33.17 1.31
C ILE A 129 -11.99 31.68 1.42
N PRO A 130 -11.51 31.03 0.34
CA PRO A 130 -10.92 29.70 0.45
C PRO A 130 -9.69 29.76 1.36
N TYR A 131 -9.40 28.65 2.06
CA TYR A 131 -8.29 28.64 3.03
C TYR A 131 -8.39 29.79 4.05
N GLY A 132 -9.57 29.96 4.66
CA GLY A 132 -9.79 30.95 5.70
C GLY A 132 -8.97 30.69 6.96
N SER A 133 -9.61 30.52 8.13
CA SER A 133 -8.86 30.17 9.33
C SER A 133 -8.55 28.67 9.41
N PHE A 134 -7.29 28.31 9.32
CA PHE A 134 -6.82 26.92 9.53
C PHE A 134 -7.03 26.49 11.00
N TYR A 135 -6.75 27.39 11.94
CA TYR A 135 -7.08 27.16 13.35
C TYR A 135 -8.59 26.93 13.56
N GLY A 136 -9.44 27.71 12.89
CA GLY A 136 -10.89 27.53 12.94
C GLY A 136 -11.34 26.17 12.39
N LEU A 137 -10.76 25.70 11.29
CA LEU A 137 -11.00 24.36 10.73
C LEU A 137 -10.63 23.27 11.74
N LEU A 138 -9.43 23.33 12.31
CA LEU A 138 -8.96 22.37 13.30
C LEU A 138 -9.89 22.34 14.53
N GLN A 139 -10.28 23.50 15.06
CA GLN A 139 -11.20 23.61 16.18
C GLN A 139 -12.57 23.02 15.87
N GLN A 140 -13.13 23.36 14.70
CA GLN A 140 -14.45 22.87 14.27
C GLN A 140 -14.45 21.35 14.11
N LEU A 141 -13.45 20.77 13.47
CA LEU A 141 -13.39 19.32 13.17
C LEU A 141 -12.84 18.47 14.32
N SER A 142 -12.17 19.07 15.33
CA SER A 142 -11.75 18.40 16.56
C SER A 142 -12.85 18.36 17.64
N THR A 143 -14.02 18.94 17.35
CA THR A 143 -15.19 18.88 18.23
C THR A 143 -16.27 18.01 17.57
N PRO A 144 -16.90 17.06 18.28
CA PRO A 144 -17.99 16.28 17.74
C PRO A 144 -19.14 17.18 17.25
N GLN A 145 -19.55 17.02 16.01
CA GLN A 145 -20.69 17.74 15.46
C GLN A 145 -22.01 17.17 16.01
N MET A 146 -23.09 17.96 15.94
CA MET A 146 -24.39 17.55 16.46
C MET A 146 -24.84 16.21 15.87
N GLY A 147 -25.09 15.23 16.75
CA GLY A 147 -25.47 13.85 16.38
C GLY A 147 -24.28 12.90 16.11
N GLN A 148 -23.05 13.36 16.20
CA GLN A 148 -21.86 12.53 16.07
C GLN A 148 -21.31 12.11 17.43
N ARG A 149 -20.83 10.86 17.52
CA ARG A 149 -20.20 10.33 18.73
C ARG A 149 -18.73 10.77 18.87
N TYR A 150 -18.06 11.02 17.74
CA TYR A 150 -16.63 11.32 17.67
C TYR A 150 -16.40 12.54 16.78
N SER A 151 -15.35 13.28 17.07
CA SER A 151 -14.83 14.34 16.20
C SER A 151 -14.18 13.76 14.95
N VAL A 152 -14.07 14.54 13.89
CA VAL A 152 -13.38 14.16 12.64
C VAL A 152 -11.88 14.05 12.88
N TYR A 153 -11.28 15.11 13.45
CA TYR A 153 -9.90 15.07 13.90
C TYR A 153 -9.82 14.68 15.37
N LYS A 154 -8.75 14.00 15.74
CA LYS A 154 -8.47 13.69 17.15
C LYS A 154 -8.14 14.97 17.92
N PRO A 155 -8.73 15.18 19.11
CA PRO A 155 -8.48 16.36 19.92
C PRO A 155 -7.01 16.57 20.28
N GLU A 156 -6.25 15.49 20.39
CA GLU A 156 -4.83 15.48 20.70
C GLU A 156 -4.00 16.22 19.64
N LEU A 157 -4.42 16.20 18.38
CA LEU A 157 -3.74 16.95 17.31
C LEU A 157 -3.77 18.46 17.59
N LEU A 158 -4.98 19.00 17.88
CA LEU A 158 -5.14 20.42 18.21
C LEU A 158 -4.41 20.78 19.52
N ALA A 159 -4.48 19.91 20.54
CA ALA A 159 -3.83 20.12 21.82
C ALA A 159 -2.30 20.08 21.78
N SER A 160 -1.71 19.48 20.74
CA SER A 160 -0.26 19.38 20.58
C SER A 160 0.40 20.66 20.08
N TYR A 161 -0.36 21.64 19.62
CA TYR A 161 0.15 22.89 19.04
C TYR A 161 -0.52 24.09 19.68
N THR A 162 0.25 25.17 19.93
CA THR A 162 -0.34 26.44 20.35
C THR A 162 -1.07 27.12 19.18
N LYS A 163 -1.92 28.08 19.47
CA LYS A 163 -2.62 28.83 18.45
C LYS A 163 -1.63 29.60 17.54
N GLU A 164 -0.60 30.17 18.14
CA GLU A 164 0.44 30.93 17.46
C GLU A 164 1.23 30.03 16.50
N GLU A 165 1.57 28.80 16.92
CA GLU A 165 2.21 27.79 16.05
C GLU A 165 1.31 27.42 14.86
N ILE A 166 0.00 27.26 15.07
CA ILE A 166 -0.95 26.95 14.01
C ILE A 166 -1.10 28.12 13.03
N GLU A 167 -1.15 29.37 13.52
CA GLU A 167 -1.19 30.57 12.67
C GLU A 167 0.12 30.75 11.87
N GLU A 168 1.27 30.38 12.44
CA GLU A 168 2.55 30.33 11.72
C GLU A 168 2.50 29.29 10.58
N LEU A 169 1.98 28.10 10.83
CA LEU A 169 1.81 27.05 9.82
C LEU A 169 0.78 27.45 8.75
N GLU A 170 -0.32 28.10 9.13
CA GLU A 170 -1.32 28.64 8.22
C GLU A 170 -0.69 29.57 7.18
N SER A 171 0.24 30.43 7.61
CA SER A 171 0.97 31.35 6.72
C SER A 171 1.84 30.65 5.67
N THR A 172 2.13 29.36 5.85
CA THR A 172 2.93 28.51 4.95
C THR A 172 2.07 27.83 3.90
N ILE A 173 0.75 27.72 4.14
CA ILE A 173 -0.17 27.08 3.20
C ILE A 173 -0.23 27.89 1.91
N ASP A 174 0.08 27.22 0.77
CA ASP A 174 0.10 27.84 -0.56
C ASP A 174 -1.01 27.25 -1.46
N PRO A 175 -2.15 27.94 -1.62
CA PRO A 175 -3.25 27.50 -2.46
C PRO A 175 -2.87 27.32 -3.95
N GLU A 176 -1.83 28.00 -4.45
CA GLU A 176 -1.38 27.85 -5.85
C GLU A 176 -0.92 26.43 -6.16
N LYS A 177 -0.50 25.67 -5.16
CA LYS A 177 -0.11 24.25 -5.30
C LYS A 177 -1.28 23.34 -5.65
N ASP A 178 -2.51 23.75 -5.42
CA ASP A 178 -3.71 23.00 -5.84
C ASP A 178 -3.81 22.88 -7.37
N LYS A 179 -3.23 23.83 -8.12
CA LYS A 179 -3.17 23.81 -9.59
C LYS A 179 -2.26 22.74 -10.17
N LEU A 180 -1.46 22.08 -9.33
CA LEU A 180 -0.59 20.97 -9.73
C LEU A 180 -1.36 19.66 -10.00
N PHE A 181 -2.60 19.55 -9.50
CA PHE A 181 -3.39 18.34 -9.68
C PHE A 181 -4.02 18.26 -11.08
N SER A 182 -3.95 17.07 -11.68
CA SER A 182 -4.86 16.70 -12.76
C SER A 182 -6.27 16.48 -12.21
N TYR A 183 -7.28 16.45 -13.08
CA TYR A 183 -8.67 16.21 -12.66
C TYR A 183 -8.81 14.92 -11.83
N ILE A 184 -8.24 13.81 -12.31
CA ILE A 184 -8.39 12.53 -11.61
C ILE A 184 -7.68 12.53 -10.25
N GLY A 185 -6.52 13.20 -10.16
CA GLY A 185 -5.79 13.35 -8.89
C GLY A 185 -6.61 14.13 -7.85
N LEU A 186 -7.14 15.29 -8.25
CA LEU A 186 -7.97 16.12 -7.38
C LEU A 186 -9.30 15.44 -7.03
N TYR A 187 -9.94 14.78 -8.01
CA TYR A 187 -11.17 14.03 -7.77
C TYR A 187 -10.98 12.92 -6.74
N LEU A 188 -9.93 12.11 -6.88
CA LEU A 188 -9.63 11.04 -5.92
C LEU A 188 -9.26 11.58 -4.53
N LEU A 189 -8.51 12.69 -4.47
CA LEU A 189 -8.19 13.33 -3.20
C LEU A 189 -9.47 13.79 -2.50
N ASN A 190 -10.36 14.47 -3.23
CA ASN A 190 -11.64 14.89 -2.71
C ASN A 190 -12.56 13.74 -2.34
N ASP A 191 -12.69 12.70 -3.16
CA ASP A 191 -13.62 11.59 -2.94
C ASP A 191 -13.22 10.72 -1.73
N ARG A 192 -11.91 10.47 -1.53
CA ARG A 192 -11.42 9.43 -0.62
C ARG A 192 -10.63 9.92 0.58
N TYR A 193 -9.96 11.07 0.50
CA TYR A 193 -8.90 11.41 1.44
C TYR A 193 -9.19 12.61 2.33
N LEU A 194 -9.84 13.66 1.80
CA LEU A 194 -10.14 14.85 2.58
C LEU A 194 -11.04 14.53 3.77
N ALA A 195 -10.79 15.21 4.88
CA ALA A 195 -11.58 15.06 6.09
C ALA A 195 -12.93 15.77 5.94
N ARG A 196 -13.99 15.11 6.38
CA ARG A 196 -15.34 15.65 6.30
C ARG A 196 -16.23 15.10 7.41
N PRO A 197 -17.09 15.91 8.01
CA PRO A 197 -18.03 15.45 9.04
C PRO A 197 -19.20 14.65 8.45
N GLU A 198 -19.56 14.91 7.20
CA GLU A 198 -20.62 14.23 6.47
C GLU A 198 -20.12 13.79 5.09
N LYS A 199 -20.64 12.68 4.56
CA LYS A 199 -20.13 12.00 3.37
C LYS A 199 -19.93 12.91 2.16
N ASP A 200 -20.80 13.86 1.90
CA ASP A 200 -20.82 14.67 0.68
C ASP A 200 -20.47 16.15 0.92
N ALA A 201 -19.98 16.50 2.12
CA ALA A 201 -19.68 17.88 2.48
C ALA A 201 -18.17 18.15 2.42
N VAL A 202 -17.75 19.14 1.63
CA VAL A 202 -16.35 19.57 1.55
C VAL A 202 -16.08 20.60 2.66
N TYR A 203 -15.15 20.28 3.55
CA TYR A 203 -14.65 21.16 4.63
C TYR A 203 -13.17 21.42 4.46
N GLU A 204 -12.37 20.35 4.47
CA GLU A 204 -10.93 20.37 4.28
C GLU A 204 -10.57 20.56 2.81
N LEU A 205 -9.54 21.34 2.54
CA LEU A 205 -8.99 21.59 1.21
C LEU A 205 -7.63 20.87 1.04
N PRO A 206 -7.14 20.66 -0.20
CA PRO A 206 -5.97 19.81 -0.46
C PRO A 206 -4.72 20.19 0.35
N GLN A 207 -4.36 21.46 0.40
CA GLN A 207 -3.18 21.91 1.13
C GLN A 207 -3.33 21.81 2.63
N GLU A 208 -4.55 21.97 3.18
CA GLU A 208 -4.84 21.73 4.59
C GLU A 208 -4.65 20.24 4.94
N ARG A 209 -5.05 19.31 4.06
CA ARG A 209 -4.79 17.87 4.24
C ARG A 209 -3.30 17.58 4.39
N PHE A 210 -2.46 18.14 3.52
CA PHE A 210 -1.02 17.95 3.59
C PHE A 210 -0.42 18.58 4.87
N MET A 211 -0.91 19.75 5.28
CA MET A 211 -0.48 20.37 6.52
C MET A 211 -0.84 19.52 7.75
N ILE A 212 -2.05 18.98 7.78
CA ILE A 212 -2.52 18.12 8.89
C ILE A 212 -1.72 16.82 8.96
N ILE A 213 -1.38 16.22 7.82
CA ILE A 213 -0.52 15.04 7.78
C ILE A 213 0.87 15.38 8.36
N ALA A 214 1.46 16.49 7.92
CA ALA A 214 2.75 16.93 8.42
C ALA A 214 2.73 17.21 9.94
N MET A 215 1.70 17.90 10.43
CA MET A 215 1.49 18.15 11.86
C MET A 215 1.37 16.85 12.65
N GLU A 216 0.55 15.90 12.18
CA GLU A 216 0.37 14.62 12.87
C GLU A 216 1.65 13.82 12.97
N ILE A 217 2.38 13.70 11.87
CA ILE A 217 3.62 12.90 11.81
C ILE A 217 4.73 13.54 12.64
N MET A 218 4.82 14.87 12.67
CA MET A 218 5.88 15.59 13.40
C MET A 218 5.50 16.00 14.83
N ARG A 219 4.32 15.66 15.32
CA ARG A 219 3.80 16.15 16.61
C ARG A 219 4.69 15.84 17.82
N ASN A 220 5.41 14.72 17.78
CA ASN A 220 6.27 14.24 18.88
C ASN A 220 7.74 14.64 18.72
N GLU A 221 8.10 15.40 17.68
CA GLU A 221 9.48 15.87 17.52
C GLU A 221 9.90 16.82 18.67
N PRO A 222 11.01 16.52 19.37
CA PRO A 222 11.38 17.26 20.57
C PRO A 222 11.94 18.65 20.28
N SER A 223 12.49 18.86 19.09
CA SER A 223 13.10 20.10 18.66
C SER A 223 12.77 20.40 17.19
N MET A 224 12.82 21.69 16.82
CA MET A 224 12.57 22.15 15.45
C MET A 224 11.23 21.67 14.85
N ARG A 225 10.27 21.28 15.69
CA ARG A 225 9.00 20.68 15.28
C ARG A 225 8.30 21.46 14.16
N ILE A 226 8.13 22.77 14.34
CA ILE A 226 7.45 23.63 13.36
C ILE A 226 8.20 23.67 12.03
N GLN A 227 9.53 23.74 12.07
CA GLN A 227 10.34 23.69 10.85
C GLN A 227 10.21 22.34 10.14
N LEU A 228 10.21 21.22 10.87
CA LEU A 228 10.03 19.89 10.32
C LEU A 228 8.62 19.70 9.73
N VAL A 229 7.59 20.29 10.35
CA VAL A 229 6.22 20.32 9.77
C VAL A 229 6.23 21.06 8.43
N LYS A 230 6.89 22.23 8.35
CA LYS A 230 7.00 22.99 7.10
C LYS A 230 7.75 22.23 6.00
N GLU A 231 8.83 21.50 6.34
CA GLU A 231 9.57 20.67 5.39
C GLU A 231 8.71 19.49 4.90
N ALA A 232 8.00 18.80 5.78
CA ALA A 232 7.09 17.72 5.40
C ALA A 232 5.93 18.22 4.52
N TYR A 233 5.36 19.39 4.86
CA TYR A 233 4.36 20.05 4.02
C TYR A 233 4.95 20.41 2.65
N TRP A 234 6.13 21.02 2.58
CA TRP A 234 6.82 21.35 1.33
C TRP A 234 6.99 20.12 0.44
N ALA A 235 7.41 18.99 1.00
CA ALA A 235 7.61 17.76 0.23
C ALA A 235 6.31 17.24 -0.42
N MET A 236 5.21 17.27 0.33
CA MET A 236 3.90 16.79 -0.16
C MET A 236 3.20 17.81 -1.05
N SER A 237 3.19 19.09 -0.67
CA SER A 237 2.46 20.16 -1.38
C SER A 237 3.00 20.41 -2.80
N ASN A 238 4.30 20.22 -3.02
CA ASN A 238 4.93 20.28 -4.33
C ASN A 238 4.78 18.98 -5.13
N LEU A 239 4.13 17.95 -4.58
CA LEU A 239 3.99 16.62 -5.16
C LEU A 239 5.34 15.96 -5.49
N TYR A 240 6.38 16.22 -4.69
CA TYR A 240 7.68 15.55 -4.81
C TYR A 240 7.64 14.12 -4.28
N MET A 241 6.75 13.88 -3.35
CA MET A 241 6.48 12.55 -2.79
C MET A 241 5.00 12.33 -2.53
N THR A 242 4.64 11.08 -2.31
CA THR A 242 3.35 10.70 -1.73
C THR A 242 3.56 9.79 -0.52
N VAL A 243 2.68 9.90 0.46
CA VAL A 243 2.60 8.97 1.58
C VAL A 243 1.66 7.80 1.25
N ALA A 244 1.73 6.72 2.04
CA ALA A 244 0.82 5.58 1.88
C ALA A 244 -0.65 6.01 1.99
N THR A 245 -1.53 5.29 1.29
CA THR A 245 -2.98 5.57 1.32
C THR A 245 -3.56 5.71 2.73
N PRO A 246 -3.26 4.83 3.71
CA PRO A 246 -3.78 5.01 5.06
C PRO A 246 -3.22 6.27 5.76
N THR A 247 -1.97 6.62 5.53
CA THR A 247 -1.39 7.87 6.04
C THR A 247 -2.10 9.09 5.45
N LEU A 248 -2.30 9.09 4.12
CA LEU A 248 -3.01 10.17 3.41
C LEU A 248 -4.46 10.30 3.89
N SER A 249 -5.13 9.16 4.18
CA SER A 249 -6.53 9.15 4.61
C SER A 249 -6.71 9.49 6.08
N ASN A 250 -5.84 8.98 6.97
CA ASN A 250 -6.16 8.85 8.38
C ASN A 250 -5.30 9.72 9.31
N ALA A 251 -4.16 10.25 8.84
CA ALA A 251 -3.31 11.08 9.69
C ALA A 251 -4.11 12.28 10.26
N GLY A 252 -4.05 12.44 11.56
CA GLY A 252 -4.80 13.47 12.30
C GLY A 252 -6.28 13.17 12.54
N LYS A 253 -6.88 12.14 11.90
CA LYS A 253 -8.29 11.76 12.13
C LYS A 253 -8.45 10.89 13.37
N SER A 254 -9.66 10.92 13.97
CA SER A 254 -9.99 10.18 15.20
C SER A 254 -9.98 8.66 15.02
N HIS A 255 -10.11 8.15 13.80
CA HIS A 255 -10.19 6.75 13.48
C HIS A 255 -9.28 6.39 12.31
N GLY A 256 -8.75 5.18 12.35
CA GLY A 256 -7.87 4.64 11.34
C GLY A 256 -6.43 4.48 11.83
N GLN A 257 -5.62 3.81 11.04
CA GLN A 257 -4.18 3.62 11.26
C GLN A 257 -3.42 4.07 10.00
N LEU A 258 -2.08 4.17 10.04
CA LEU A 258 -1.29 4.86 9.02
C LEU A 258 -0.52 3.94 8.07
N SER A 259 -0.41 2.63 8.37
CA SER A 259 0.36 1.66 7.59
C SER A 259 -0.51 0.94 6.58
N SER A 260 0.02 0.66 5.39
CA SER A 260 -0.76 0.10 4.28
C SER A 260 -0.77 -1.42 4.23
N CYS A 261 0.33 -2.07 4.61
CA CYS A 261 0.53 -3.49 4.40
C CYS A 261 1.06 -4.18 5.64
N PHE A 262 0.66 -5.45 5.79
CA PHE A 262 1.00 -6.30 6.91
C PHE A 262 1.35 -7.69 6.42
N ILE A 263 2.19 -8.42 7.18
CA ILE A 263 2.50 -9.81 6.88
C ILE A 263 2.44 -10.61 8.18
N ASP A 264 1.80 -11.79 8.14
CA ASP A 264 1.72 -12.72 9.26
C ASP A 264 2.01 -14.17 8.82
N ALA A 265 2.46 -15.01 9.73
CA ALA A 265 2.66 -16.43 9.52
C ALA A 265 1.56 -17.21 10.24
N ILE A 266 0.97 -18.17 9.52
CA ILE A 266 -0.09 -19.03 10.07
C ILE A 266 0.59 -20.24 10.73
N ASP A 267 0.33 -20.46 12.02
CA ASP A 267 0.74 -21.66 12.73
C ASP A 267 -0.15 -22.87 12.37
N ASP A 268 0.42 -24.09 12.38
CA ASP A 268 -0.29 -25.34 12.06
C ASP A 268 -1.16 -25.83 13.24
N SER A 269 -2.07 -24.98 13.69
CA SER A 269 -3.07 -25.29 14.72
C SER A 269 -4.39 -24.59 14.43
N ILE A 270 -5.50 -25.10 14.96
CA ILE A 270 -6.81 -24.44 14.83
C ILE A 270 -6.72 -23.02 15.41
N ASP A 271 -6.13 -22.89 16.58
CA ASP A 271 -5.99 -21.59 17.25
C ASP A 271 -5.13 -20.63 16.43
N GLY A 272 -3.99 -21.09 15.89
CA GLY A 272 -3.13 -20.29 15.05
C GLY A 272 -3.80 -19.81 13.76
N ILE A 273 -4.52 -20.70 13.08
CA ILE A 273 -5.28 -20.37 11.85
C ILE A 273 -6.36 -19.33 12.15
N TYR A 274 -7.18 -19.54 13.19
CA TYR A 274 -8.24 -18.60 13.53
C TYR A 274 -7.73 -17.29 14.12
N MET A 275 -6.61 -17.30 14.86
CA MET A 275 -5.94 -16.07 15.31
C MET A 275 -5.45 -15.24 14.12
N ALA A 276 -4.75 -15.86 13.16
CA ALA A 276 -4.29 -15.17 11.96
C ALA A 276 -5.48 -14.60 11.16
N ASN A 277 -6.58 -15.35 11.05
CA ASN A 277 -7.79 -14.87 10.38
C ASN A 277 -8.44 -13.69 11.11
N HIS A 278 -8.54 -13.74 12.44
CA HIS A 278 -9.05 -12.65 13.25
C HIS A 278 -8.18 -11.40 13.13
N ASP A 279 -6.86 -11.56 13.17
CA ASP A 279 -5.91 -10.44 13.07
C ASP A 279 -5.93 -9.85 11.67
N ALA A 280 -6.03 -10.67 10.61
CA ALA A 280 -6.25 -10.21 9.22
C ALA A 280 -7.55 -9.42 9.08
N ALA A 281 -8.65 -9.86 9.68
CA ALA A 281 -9.93 -9.14 9.70
C ALA A 281 -9.81 -7.77 10.38
N ARG A 282 -9.11 -7.70 11.52
CA ARG A 282 -8.86 -6.42 12.21
C ARG A 282 -8.02 -5.48 11.38
N VAL A 283 -6.94 -5.96 10.78
CA VAL A 283 -6.07 -5.17 9.89
C VAL A 283 -6.87 -4.64 8.70
N SER A 284 -7.64 -5.51 8.02
CA SER A 284 -8.50 -5.13 6.90
C SER A 284 -9.49 -4.04 7.29
N LYS A 285 -10.22 -4.19 8.40
CA LYS A 285 -11.16 -3.19 8.92
C LYS A 285 -10.54 -1.79 9.07
N PHE A 286 -9.24 -1.71 9.40
CA PHE A 286 -8.52 -0.44 9.58
C PHE A 286 -7.70 -0.02 8.35
N GLY A 287 -7.97 -0.60 7.18
CA GLY A 287 -7.44 -0.14 5.90
C GLY A 287 -6.13 -0.79 5.45
N GLY A 288 -5.66 -1.85 6.14
CA GLY A 288 -4.46 -2.59 5.78
C GLY A 288 -4.72 -3.78 4.87
N GLY A 289 -3.82 -4.04 3.90
CA GLY A 289 -3.75 -5.31 3.16
C GLY A 289 -2.85 -6.30 3.89
N VAL A 290 -3.09 -7.60 3.75
CA VAL A 290 -2.35 -8.64 4.50
C VAL A 290 -1.75 -9.67 3.56
N GLY A 291 -0.44 -9.97 3.74
CA GLY A 291 0.20 -11.17 3.21
C GLY A 291 0.27 -12.24 4.30
N LEU A 292 -0.07 -13.47 3.97
CA LEU A 292 -0.10 -14.60 4.91
C LEU A 292 0.77 -15.74 4.40
N TYR A 293 1.66 -16.23 5.25
CA TYR A 293 2.43 -17.43 4.97
C TYR A 293 1.71 -18.68 5.47
N ALA A 294 1.34 -19.59 4.55
CA ALA A 294 0.61 -20.82 4.86
C ALA A 294 1.46 -22.09 4.77
N GLY A 295 2.77 -21.98 4.49
CA GLY A 295 3.67 -23.12 4.26
C GLY A 295 3.89 -24.03 5.47
N LYS A 296 3.49 -23.60 6.69
CA LYS A 296 3.55 -24.43 7.89
C LYS A 296 2.32 -25.34 8.05
N ILE A 297 1.21 -25.05 7.36
CA ILE A 297 -0.05 -25.81 7.48
C ILE A 297 0.14 -27.19 6.86
N ARG A 298 -0.22 -28.25 7.58
CA ARG A 298 -0.15 -29.63 7.09
C ARG A 298 -0.98 -29.85 5.82
N ALA A 299 -0.47 -30.70 4.94
CA ALA A 299 -1.07 -30.99 3.66
C ALA A 299 -2.30 -31.92 3.73
N LEU A 300 -3.00 -32.00 2.61
CA LEU A 300 -4.12 -32.96 2.42
C LEU A 300 -3.65 -34.40 2.67
N GLY A 301 -4.39 -35.10 3.51
CA GLY A 301 -4.11 -36.49 3.89
C GLY A 301 -3.04 -36.66 4.96
N SER A 302 -2.55 -35.56 5.54
CA SER A 302 -1.65 -35.60 6.71
C SER A 302 -2.35 -36.19 7.95
N ASP A 303 -1.55 -36.47 8.96
CA ASP A 303 -2.03 -36.98 10.25
C ASP A 303 -2.78 -35.93 11.07
N ILE A 304 -3.86 -36.37 11.73
CA ILE A 304 -4.52 -35.64 12.81
C ILE A 304 -4.70 -36.58 14.00
N ARG A 305 -4.04 -36.27 15.13
CA ARG A 305 -4.09 -37.04 16.36
C ARG A 305 -3.66 -38.51 16.20
N GLY A 306 -2.66 -38.79 15.38
CA GLY A 306 -2.19 -40.13 15.10
C GLY A 306 -3.00 -40.90 14.04
N PHE A 307 -3.93 -40.25 13.36
CA PHE A 307 -4.73 -40.82 12.27
C PHE A 307 -4.35 -40.20 10.92
N ALA A 308 -3.58 -40.92 10.16
CA ALA A 308 -3.23 -40.51 8.79
C ALA A 308 -4.47 -40.44 7.89
N GLY A 309 -4.45 -39.53 6.91
CA GLY A 309 -5.54 -39.34 5.94
C GLY A 309 -6.66 -38.38 6.37
N ASN A 310 -6.61 -37.84 7.58
CA ASN A 310 -7.70 -37.04 8.13
C ASN A 310 -7.59 -35.53 7.86
N SER A 311 -6.40 -35.01 7.50
CA SER A 311 -6.24 -33.60 7.16
C SER A 311 -6.93 -33.26 5.82
N SER A 312 -7.68 -32.19 5.80
CA SER A 312 -8.29 -31.63 4.58
C SER A 312 -7.34 -30.71 3.80
N GLY A 313 -6.08 -30.54 4.26
CA GLY A 313 -5.06 -29.73 3.64
C GLY A 313 -5.30 -28.22 3.76
N THR A 314 -4.58 -27.47 2.94
CA THR A 314 -4.54 -25.99 2.97
C THR A 314 -5.80 -25.33 2.39
N THR A 315 -6.42 -25.91 1.37
CA THR A 315 -7.54 -25.29 0.62
C THR A 315 -8.72 -24.85 1.48
N PRO A 316 -9.26 -25.64 2.44
CA PRO A 316 -10.38 -25.19 3.28
C PRO A 316 -10.04 -23.96 4.13
N TRP A 317 -8.81 -23.91 4.64
CA TRP A 317 -8.32 -22.77 5.43
C TRP A 317 -8.14 -21.52 4.58
N ILE A 318 -7.62 -21.66 3.37
CA ILE A 318 -7.48 -20.55 2.42
C ILE A 318 -8.86 -19.96 2.07
N ARG A 319 -9.88 -20.79 1.93
CA ARG A 319 -11.27 -20.33 1.73
C ARG A 319 -11.83 -19.54 2.92
N LEU A 320 -11.42 -19.86 4.14
CA LEU A 320 -11.79 -19.07 5.32
C LEU A 320 -11.24 -17.64 5.18
N PHE A 321 -9.98 -17.47 4.80
CA PHE A 321 -9.38 -16.17 4.55
C PHE A 321 -10.02 -15.45 3.35
N ASN A 322 -10.39 -16.16 2.30
CA ASN A 322 -11.14 -15.60 1.18
C ASN A 322 -12.46 -14.98 1.63
N GLN A 323 -13.21 -15.69 2.46
CA GLN A 323 -14.48 -15.19 2.99
C GLN A 323 -14.26 -13.96 3.90
N THR A 324 -13.18 -13.92 4.64
CA THR A 324 -12.80 -12.75 5.44
C THR A 324 -12.49 -11.54 4.57
N ALA A 325 -11.73 -11.73 3.48
CA ALA A 325 -11.43 -10.65 2.53
C ALA A 325 -12.71 -10.06 1.90
N VAL A 326 -13.68 -10.90 1.57
CA VAL A 326 -14.97 -10.46 1.02
C VAL A 326 -15.83 -9.75 2.07
N SER A 327 -15.81 -10.21 3.33
CA SER A 327 -16.72 -9.76 4.38
C SER A 327 -16.26 -8.48 5.09
N VAL A 328 -14.94 -8.19 5.10
CA VAL A 328 -14.38 -7.09 5.89
C VAL A 328 -13.74 -6.06 4.97
N ASP A 329 -14.53 -5.05 4.60
CA ASP A 329 -14.07 -3.92 3.78
C ASP A 329 -13.10 -3.01 4.56
N GLN A 330 -12.14 -2.44 3.83
CA GLN A 330 -11.18 -1.46 4.34
C GLN A 330 -11.84 -0.10 4.53
N LEU A 331 -12.28 0.20 5.76
CA LEU A 331 -12.96 1.46 6.15
C LEU A 331 -14.21 1.78 5.30
N GLY A 332 -14.81 0.79 4.64
CA GLY A 332 -15.92 1.00 3.72
C GLY A 332 -15.56 1.70 2.40
N GLN A 333 -14.27 1.89 2.12
CA GLN A 333 -13.76 2.58 0.93
C GLN A 333 -13.12 1.64 -0.09
N ARG A 334 -12.61 0.50 0.34
CA ARG A 334 -11.96 -0.53 -0.48
C ARG A 334 -12.44 -1.91 -0.06
N LYS A 335 -12.40 -2.86 -0.99
CA LYS A 335 -12.55 -4.27 -0.65
C LYS A 335 -11.39 -4.75 0.21
N GLY A 336 -11.63 -5.67 1.13
CA GLY A 336 -10.58 -6.39 1.84
C GLY A 336 -9.69 -7.12 0.84
N ALA A 337 -8.39 -7.17 1.10
CA ALA A 337 -7.43 -7.80 0.20
C ALA A 337 -6.40 -8.59 1.02
N ILE A 338 -6.27 -9.88 0.70
CA ILE A 338 -5.37 -10.84 1.34
C ILE A 338 -4.58 -11.57 0.26
N ALA A 339 -3.26 -11.66 0.44
CA ALA A 339 -2.41 -12.56 -0.33
C ALA A 339 -1.99 -13.75 0.53
N ILE A 340 -1.97 -14.95 -0.04
CA ILE A 340 -1.51 -16.16 0.65
C ILE A 340 -0.34 -16.76 -0.11
N TYR A 341 0.70 -17.11 0.62
CA TYR A 341 1.95 -17.65 0.09
C TYR A 341 2.15 -19.10 0.50
N LEU A 342 2.55 -19.94 -0.45
CA LEU A 342 2.86 -21.35 -0.25
C LEU A 342 4.18 -21.72 -0.92
N ASP A 343 4.94 -22.63 -0.31
CA ASP A 343 6.19 -23.11 -0.89
C ASP A 343 5.95 -24.06 -2.07
N VAL A 344 6.81 -23.97 -3.08
CA VAL A 344 6.75 -24.81 -4.28
C VAL A 344 6.98 -26.30 -4.02
N TRP A 345 7.54 -26.65 -2.85
CA TRP A 345 7.74 -28.02 -2.39
C TRP A 345 6.60 -28.56 -1.51
N HIS A 346 5.61 -27.71 -1.16
CA HIS A 346 4.47 -28.13 -0.36
C HIS A 346 3.56 -29.10 -1.14
N LYS A 347 3.10 -30.18 -0.51
CA LYS A 347 2.32 -31.21 -1.18
C LYS A 347 1.00 -30.71 -1.80
N ASP A 348 0.41 -29.65 -1.26
CA ASP A 348 -0.82 -29.06 -1.78
C ASP A 348 -0.58 -28.01 -2.89
N ILE A 349 0.64 -27.86 -3.42
CA ILE A 349 0.97 -26.76 -4.35
C ILE A 349 0.10 -26.80 -5.62
N LEU A 350 -0.22 -27.97 -6.15
CA LEU A 350 -1.03 -28.07 -7.37
C LEU A 350 -2.48 -27.60 -7.14
N SER A 351 -3.09 -27.99 -6.02
CA SER A 351 -4.42 -27.51 -5.62
C SER A 351 -4.41 -26.01 -5.29
N PHE A 352 -3.31 -25.50 -4.74
CA PHE A 352 -3.11 -24.08 -4.48
C PHE A 352 -3.06 -23.24 -5.78
N LEU A 353 -2.38 -23.73 -6.81
CA LEU A 353 -2.30 -23.06 -8.11
C LEU A 353 -3.66 -23.05 -8.83
N ASP A 354 -4.54 -24.02 -8.52
CA ASP A 354 -5.88 -24.12 -9.09
C ASP A 354 -6.95 -23.28 -8.36
N LEU A 355 -6.63 -22.65 -7.23
CA LEU A 355 -7.60 -21.95 -6.38
C LEU A 355 -8.40 -20.85 -7.09
N LYS A 356 -7.83 -20.19 -8.09
CA LYS A 356 -8.44 -19.05 -8.78
C LYS A 356 -8.99 -19.39 -10.17
N THR A 357 -8.64 -20.55 -10.70
CA THR A 357 -9.11 -20.93 -12.05
C THR A 357 -10.63 -21.00 -12.11
N GLN A 358 -11.20 -20.60 -13.26
CA GLN A 358 -12.65 -20.48 -13.45
C GLN A 358 -13.33 -21.83 -13.69
N ASN A 359 -12.56 -22.92 -13.76
CA ASN A 359 -13.04 -24.28 -14.02
C ASN A 359 -12.99 -25.12 -12.75
N GLY A 360 -13.89 -26.10 -12.65
CA GLY A 360 -13.90 -27.08 -11.55
C GLY A 360 -14.97 -26.83 -10.48
N ASP A 361 -14.76 -27.39 -9.30
CA ASP A 361 -15.71 -27.27 -8.17
C ASP A 361 -15.49 -25.99 -7.38
N ASP A 362 -16.45 -25.07 -7.42
CA ASP A 362 -16.40 -23.79 -6.68
C ASP A 362 -16.15 -23.96 -5.16
N ARG A 363 -16.46 -25.14 -4.60
CA ARG A 363 -16.15 -25.45 -3.20
C ARG A 363 -14.66 -25.59 -2.93
N LEU A 364 -13.82 -25.69 -3.98
CA LEU A 364 -12.37 -25.76 -3.90
C LEU A 364 -11.70 -24.46 -4.36
N LYS A 365 -12.47 -23.40 -4.63
CA LYS A 365 -11.99 -22.14 -5.16
C LYS A 365 -11.95 -21.03 -4.12
N ALA A 366 -11.06 -20.04 -4.37
CA ALA A 366 -10.87 -18.85 -3.55
C ALA A 366 -10.51 -17.66 -4.46
N HIS A 367 -11.52 -17.10 -5.13
CA HIS A 367 -11.32 -16.13 -6.23
C HIS A 367 -10.89 -14.74 -5.78
N ASP A 368 -11.19 -14.34 -4.53
CA ASP A 368 -10.98 -12.96 -4.03
C ASP A 368 -9.63 -12.76 -3.35
N ILE A 369 -8.84 -13.83 -3.14
CA ILE A 369 -7.48 -13.74 -2.61
C ILE A 369 -6.45 -13.64 -3.74
N PHE A 370 -5.26 -13.20 -3.39
CA PHE A 370 -4.08 -13.29 -4.25
C PHE A 370 -3.21 -14.45 -3.79
N THR A 371 -2.57 -15.14 -4.72
CA THR A 371 -1.68 -16.27 -4.42
C THR A 371 -0.23 -15.87 -4.70
N GLY A 372 0.70 -16.40 -3.91
CA GLY A 372 2.13 -16.27 -4.12
C GLY A 372 2.85 -17.62 -3.89
N VAL A 373 3.91 -17.87 -4.65
CA VAL A 373 4.71 -19.09 -4.53
C VAL A 373 6.11 -18.75 -4.08
N CYS A 374 6.54 -19.38 -2.96
CA CYS A 374 7.89 -19.25 -2.44
C CYS A 374 8.80 -20.27 -3.12
N ILE A 375 9.85 -19.78 -3.79
CA ILE A 375 10.67 -20.55 -4.72
C ILE A 375 12.11 -20.56 -4.23
N PRO A 376 12.68 -21.75 -3.85
CA PRO A 376 14.10 -21.89 -3.61
C PRO A 376 14.89 -22.01 -4.90
N ASP A 377 16.17 -21.65 -4.88
CA ASP A 377 17.08 -21.77 -6.03
C ASP A 377 17.11 -23.20 -6.59
N LEU A 378 17.12 -24.21 -5.70
CA LEU A 378 17.13 -25.62 -6.05
C LEU A 378 15.95 -26.01 -6.96
N PHE A 379 14.76 -25.43 -6.78
CA PHE A 379 13.64 -25.69 -7.67
C PHE A 379 13.88 -25.13 -9.08
N MET A 380 14.45 -23.95 -9.20
CA MET A 380 14.77 -23.36 -10.50
C MET A 380 15.85 -24.17 -11.24
N GLU A 381 16.81 -24.73 -10.50
CA GLU A 381 17.77 -25.68 -11.06
C GLU A 381 17.07 -26.95 -11.55
N ALA A 382 16.17 -27.53 -10.76
CA ALA A 382 15.39 -28.70 -11.16
C ALA A 382 14.53 -28.44 -12.42
N VAL A 383 13.94 -27.24 -12.56
CA VAL A 383 13.21 -26.84 -13.77
C VAL A 383 14.14 -26.73 -14.98
N ARG A 384 15.31 -26.09 -14.83
CA ARG A 384 16.32 -25.97 -15.89
C ARG A 384 16.79 -27.34 -16.37
N ASP A 385 17.09 -28.23 -15.42
CA ASP A 385 17.66 -29.55 -15.69
C ASP A 385 16.57 -30.60 -16.01
N ARG A 386 15.30 -30.22 -15.99
CA ARG A 386 14.12 -31.07 -16.24
C ARG A 386 14.07 -32.31 -15.36
N SER A 387 14.53 -32.18 -14.12
CA SER A 387 14.54 -33.25 -13.13
C SER A 387 13.21 -33.35 -12.38
N ASP A 388 13.08 -34.43 -11.64
CA ASP A 388 11.97 -34.64 -10.70
C ASP A 388 12.10 -33.72 -9.50
N TRP A 389 10.94 -33.39 -8.93
CA TRP A 389 10.79 -32.61 -7.71
C TRP A 389 9.88 -33.33 -6.74
N TYR A 390 10.25 -33.37 -5.48
CA TYR A 390 9.44 -33.96 -4.42
C TYR A 390 8.64 -32.89 -3.71
N LEU A 391 7.36 -33.18 -3.53
CA LEU A 391 6.44 -32.41 -2.71
C LEU A 391 6.30 -33.10 -1.37
N PHE A 392 6.26 -32.33 -0.28
CA PHE A 392 6.23 -32.87 1.07
C PHE A 392 5.08 -32.27 1.91
N ASP A 393 4.58 -33.07 2.86
CA ASP A 393 3.78 -32.62 3.97
C ASP A 393 4.69 -32.04 5.06
N PRO A 394 4.63 -30.72 5.37
CA PRO A 394 5.54 -30.10 6.34
C PRO A 394 5.44 -30.73 7.73
N HIS A 395 4.22 -31.09 8.17
CA HIS A 395 3.99 -31.70 9.47
C HIS A 395 4.70 -33.05 9.61
N THR A 396 4.54 -33.97 8.65
CA THR A 396 5.16 -35.29 8.70
C THR A 396 6.67 -35.23 8.61
N VAL A 397 7.22 -34.32 7.79
CA VAL A 397 8.68 -34.09 7.72
C VAL A 397 9.20 -33.68 9.08
N LYS A 398 8.56 -32.72 9.73
CA LYS A 398 8.93 -32.24 11.06
C LYS A 398 8.87 -33.31 12.13
N GLU A 399 7.78 -34.08 12.18
CA GLU A 399 7.57 -35.12 13.21
C GLU A 399 8.55 -36.29 13.06
N ILE A 400 8.87 -36.72 11.83
CA ILE A 400 9.71 -37.88 11.57
C ILE A 400 11.19 -37.53 11.47
N LEU A 401 11.53 -36.43 10.78
CA LEU A 401 12.92 -36.05 10.53
C LEU A 401 13.46 -35.02 11.51
N GLY A 402 12.60 -34.37 12.32
CA GLY A 402 12.98 -33.44 13.38
C GLY A 402 13.37 -32.05 12.89
N PHE A 403 13.08 -31.71 11.64
CA PHE A 403 13.30 -30.38 11.10
C PHE A 403 12.13 -29.92 10.20
N SER A 404 12.01 -28.62 10.03
CA SER A 404 11.00 -27.97 9.16
C SER A 404 11.68 -27.45 7.91
N LEU A 405 11.28 -27.92 6.70
CA LEU A 405 11.88 -27.45 5.43
C LEU A 405 11.68 -25.94 5.23
N GLU A 406 10.57 -25.41 5.66
CA GLU A 406 10.25 -24.00 5.58
C GLU A 406 11.20 -23.10 6.40
N ASP A 407 11.89 -23.63 7.40
CA ASP A 407 12.81 -22.88 8.25
C ASP A 407 14.25 -22.82 7.70
N HIS A 408 14.45 -23.27 6.44
CA HIS A 408 15.73 -23.33 5.77
C HIS A 408 15.75 -22.60 4.44
N PHE A 409 16.90 -22.07 4.05
CA PHE A 409 17.20 -21.48 2.76
C PHE A 409 18.65 -21.77 2.36
N ASP A 410 19.03 -21.54 1.11
CA ASP A 410 20.43 -21.68 0.70
C ASP A 410 21.18 -20.37 1.00
N GLU A 411 22.01 -20.40 2.05
CA GLU A 411 22.77 -19.25 2.58
C GLU A 411 23.80 -18.74 1.58
N VAL A 412 24.29 -19.62 0.71
CA VAL A 412 25.18 -19.31 -0.39
C VAL A 412 24.58 -19.89 -1.67
N LYS A 413 24.70 -19.18 -2.77
CA LYS A 413 24.16 -19.64 -4.06
C LYS A 413 24.71 -21.02 -4.44
N GLY A 414 23.83 -21.99 -4.60
CA GLY A 414 24.17 -23.37 -4.92
C GLY A 414 24.55 -24.25 -3.74
N GLN A 415 24.56 -23.74 -2.51
CA GLN A 415 24.80 -24.52 -1.30
C GLN A 415 24.15 -23.89 -0.08
N GLY A 416 23.58 -24.72 0.80
CA GLY A 416 22.96 -24.19 2.02
C GLY A 416 22.15 -25.22 2.79
N SER A 417 21.46 -24.73 3.82
CA SER A 417 20.68 -25.59 4.72
C SER A 417 19.43 -26.15 4.05
N PHE A 418 18.75 -25.40 3.20
CA PHE A 418 17.56 -25.92 2.49
C PHE A 418 17.92 -27.13 1.62
N ARG A 419 18.91 -27.00 0.76
CA ARG A 419 19.37 -28.07 -0.14
C ARG A 419 19.74 -29.33 0.61
N LYS A 420 20.43 -29.20 1.75
CA LYS A 420 20.81 -30.34 2.61
C LYS A 420 19.59 -31.02 3.21
N GLN A 421 18.67 -30.25 3.79
CA GLN A 421 17.47 -30.81 4.44
C GLN A 421 16.51 -31.41 3.41
N TYR A 422 16.37 -30.75 2.25
CA TYR A 422 15.57 -31.28 1.16
C TYR A 422 16.12 -32.62 0.65
N ALA A 423 17.43 -32.77 0.48
CA ALA A 423 18.06 -34.03 0.08
C ALA A 423 17.83 -35.15 1.13
N ILE A 424 17.87 -34.82 2.44
CA ILE A 424 17.54 -35.77 3.51
C ILE A 424 16.07 -36.20 3.42
N ALA A 425 15.17 -35.28 3.17
CA ALA A 425 13.74 -35.60 3.02
C ALA A 425 13.48 -36.46 1.77
N VAL A 426 14.15 -36.20 0.64
CA VAL A 426 14.09 -37.01 -0.57
C VAL A 426 14.61 -38.44 -0.29
N GLN A 427 15.76 -38.59 0.36
CA GLN A 427 16.32 -39.89 0.72
C GLN A 427 15.35 -40.67 1.64
N ALA A 428 14.75 -40.00 2.64
CA ALA A 428 13.77 -40.60 3.55
C ALA A 428 12.47 -41.03 2.86
N ALA A 429 12.08 -40.33 1.78
CA ALA A 429 10.97 -40.74 0.93
C ALA A 429 11.31 -42.00 0.08
N GLU A 430 12.54 -42.06 -0.46
CA GLU A 430 13.00 -43.16 -1.30
C GLU A 430 13.27 -44.45 -0.52
N ASP A 431 13.79 -44.36 0.70
CA ASP A 431 14.07 -45.54 1.55
C ASP A 431 12.90 -45.98 2.42
N GLY A 432 11.74 -45.28 2.32
CA GLY A 432 10.50 -45.63 3.02
C GLY A 432 10.45 -45.18 4.48
N THR A 433 11.38 -44.34 4.96
CA THR A 433 11.32 -43.69 6.27
C THR A 433 10.13 -42.74 6.37
N LEU A 434 9.86 -41.99 5.31
CA LEU A 434 8.62 -41.19 5.20
C LEU A 434 7.49 -42.06 4.63
N PRO A 435 6.27 -42.01 5.22
CA PRO A 435 5.12 -42.74 4.72
C PRO A 435 4.65 -42.15 3.36
N HIS A 436 4.16 -43.03 2.46
CA HIS A 436 3.77 -42.66 1.10
C HIS A 436 2.71 -41.54 1.00
N PHE A 437 1.88 -41.35 2.02
CA PHE A 437 0.89 -40.29 2.02
C PHE A 437 1.50 -38.88 2.22
N SER A 438 2.74 -38.80 2.73
CA SER A 438 3.38 -37.55 3.12
C SER A 438 4.18 -36.87 2.01
N PHE A 439 4.36 -37.52 0.89
CA PHE A 439 5.12 -36.95 -0.24
C PHE A 439 4.50 -37.33 -1.59
N GLU A 440 4.90 -36.59 -2.62
CA GLU A 440 4.60 -36.88 -4.02
C GLU A 440 5.83 -36.53 -4.88
N LYS A 441 6.09 -37.32 -5.92
CA LYS A 441 7.18 -37.09 -6.85
C LYS A 441 6.61 -36.69 -8.20
N ILE A 442 6.95 -35.52 -8.71
CA ILE A 442 6.49 -35.01 -10.01
C ILE A 442 7.64 -34.29 -10.75
N PRO A 443 7.63 -34.21 -12.10
CA PRO A 443 8.61 -33.40 -12.81
C PRO A 443 8.50 -31.90 -12.44
N ALA A 444 9.62 -31.26 -12.07
CA ALA A 444 9.65 -29.84 -11.70
C ALA A 444 9.02 -28.92 -12.78
N ILE A 445 9.24 -29.26 -14.06
CA ILE A 445 8.69 -28.51 -15.18
C ILE A 445 7.16 -28.53 -15.21
N THR A 446 6.50 -29.54 -14.64
CA THR A 446 5.03 -29.61 -14.54
C THR A 446 4.50 -28.52 -13.59
N ILE A 447 5.14 -28.34 -12.43
CA ILE A 447 4.76 -27.27 -11.49
C ILE A 447 4.97 -25.90 -12.15
N MET A 448 6.13 -25.69 -12.79
CA MET A 448 6.43 -24.42 -13.46
C MET A 448 5.41 -24.10 -14.56
N LYS A 449 4.97 -25.10 -15.35
CA LYS A 449 3.90 -24.90 -16.33
C LYS A 449 2.59 -24.47 -15.69
N ASN A 450 2.20 -25.09 -14.57
CA ASN A 450 0.97 -24.72 -13.86
C ASN A 450 1.07 -23.30 -13.28
N ILE A 451 2.24 -22.89 -12.75
CA ILE A 451 2.49 -21.50 -12.33
C ILE A 451 2.28 -20.54 -13.50
N MET A 452 2.89 -20.81 -14.66
CA MET A 452 2.77 -19.96 -15.85
C MET A 452 1.34 -19.91 -16.39
N ILE A 453 0.62 -21.03 -16.40
CA ILE A 453 -0.78 -21.08 -16.81
C ILE A 453 -1.63 -20.21 -15.88
N SER A 454 -1.50 -20.39 -14.56
CA SER A 454 -2.21 -19.57 -13.57
C SER A 454 -1.90 -18.08 -13.75
N GLN A 455 -0.64 -17.72 -14.01
CA GLN A 455 -0.26 -16.32 -14.26
C GLN A 455 -0.87 -15.75 -15.55
N LEU A 456 -0.98 -16.55 -16.60
CA LEU A 456 -1.59 -16.12 -17.86
C LEU A 456 -3.11 -15.95 -17.74
N GLU A 457 -3.77 -16.80 -16.97
CA GLU A 457 -5.23 -16.79 -16.80
C GLU A 457 -5.70 -15.77 -15.77
N GLU A 458 -4.98 -15.66 -14.62
CA GLU A 458 -5.44 -14.93 -13.43
C GLU A 458 -4.50 -13.80 -12.99
N GLY A 459 -3.30 -13.67 -13.57
CA GLY A 459 -2.28 -12.68 -13.17
C GLY A 459 -1.51 -13.04 -11.89
N VAL A 460 -1.77 -14.18 -11.31
CA VAL A 460 -1.12 -14.73 -10.10
C VAL A 460 -0.83 -16.23 -10.33
N PRO A 461 0.08 -16.86 -9.57
CA PRO A 461 0.72 -16.41 -8.34
C PRO A 461 1.87 -15.42 -8.54
N TYR A 462 2.15 -14.62 -7.50
CA TYR A 462 3.40 -13.91 -7.38
C TYR A 462 4.56 -14.88 -7.22
N MET A 463 5.75 -14.54 -7.75
CA MET A 463 6.95 -15.35 -7.61
C MET A 463 7.87 -14.72 -6.56
N PHE A 464 8.10 -15.43 -5.45
CA PHE A 464 8.93 -14.98 -4.35
C PHE A 464 10.17 -15.85 -4.23
N TYR A 465 11.34 -15.32 -4.64
CA TYR A 465 12.62 -16.02 -4.66
C TYR A 465 13.25 -16.04 -3.26
N ARG A 466 12.86 -17.02 -2.49
CA ARG A 466 13.08 -17.11 -1.05
C ARG A 466 14.54 -17.10 -0.63
N ASP A 467 15.43 -17.83 -1.32
CA ASP A 467 16.82 -17.92 -0.97
C ASP A 467 17.52 -16.58 -1.14
N GLU A 468 17.33 -15.92 -2.29
CA GLU A 468 17.92 -14.61 -2.56
C GLU A 468 17.46 -13.55 -1.58
N VAL A 469 16.16 -13.52 -1.28
CA VAL A 469 15.59 -12.57 -0.31
C VAL A 469 16.21 -12.76 1.07
N ASN A 470 16.42 -14.00 1.52
CA ASN A 470 17.05 -14.29 2.81
C ASN A 470 18.56 -14.02 2.83
N ARG A 471 19.29 -14.28 1.74
CA ARG A 471 20.69 -13.87 1.61
C ARG A 471 20.88 -12.37 1.78
N MET A 472 19.97 -11.58 1.22
CA MET A 472 20.00 -10.12 1.26
C MET A 472 19.31 -9.52 2.50
N ASN A 473 18.78 -10.34 3.41
CA ASN A 473 18.10 -9.90 4.62
C ASN A 473 19.08 -9.30 5.63
N PRO A 474 19.01 -8.01 5.95
CA PRO A 474 19.94 -7.39 6.88
C PRO A 474 19.72 -7.81 8.34
N ASN A 475 18.60 -8.43 8.67
CA ASN A 475 18.23 -8.88 10.01
C ASN A 475 18.23 -10.42 10.17
N LYS A 476 19.00 -11.14 9.34
CA LYS A 476 19.06 -12.62 9.36
C LYS A 476 19.48 -13.22 10.71
N HIS A 477 20.16 -12.45 11.56
CA HIS A 477 20.55 -12.85 12.93
C HIS A 477 19.36 -12.98 13.91
N LYS A 478 18.17 -12.44 13.56
CA LYS A 478 16.96 -12.52 14.41
C LYS A 478 15.87 -13.43 13.85
N GLY A 479 15.93 -13.79 12.58
CA GLY A 479 14.91 -14.63 11.98
C GLY A 479 15.02 -14.72 10.47
N MET A 480 13.96 -15.21 9.86
CA MET A 480 13.89 -15.53 8.46
C MET A 480 12.68 -14.87 7.80
N ILE A 481 12.79 -14.60 6.51
CA ILE A 481 11.72 -14.09 5.66
C ILE A 481 11.06 -15.27 4.97
N TYR A 482 9.78 -15.53 5.27
CA TYR A 482 9.03 -16.63 4.68
C TYR A 482 8.27 -16.24 3.42
N CYS A 483 7.69 -15.04 3.43
CA CYS A 483 6.88 -14.54 2.31
C CYS A 483 6.92 -13.01 2.26
N SER A 484 6.11 -12.43 1.36
CA SER A 484 5.94 -11.00 1.20
C SER A 484 4.53 -10.53 1.57
N ASN A 485 4.29 -9.22 1.46
CA ASN A 485 2.98 -8.59 1.68
C ASN A 485 2.03 -8.80 0.48
N LEU A 486 0.90 -8.11 0.49
CA LEU A 486 -0.13 -8.17 -0.55
C LEU A 486 0.40 -7.86 -1.97
N CYS A 487 1.31 -6.89 -2.09
CA CYS A 487 1.83 -6.43 -3.39
C CYS A 487 3.26 -6.92 -3.70
N THR A 488 3.85 -7.75 -2.84
CA THR A 488 5.15 -8.43 -3.03
C THR A 488 6.38 -7.50 -3.02
N GLU A 489 6.27 -6.30 -2.40
CA GLU A 489 7.39 -5.34 -2.30
C GLU A 489 8.09 -5.33 -0.94
N ILE A 490 7.57 -6.04 0.07
CA ILE A 490 8.13 -6.05 1.42
C ILE A 490 8.71 -7.41 1.78
N ALA A 491 9.91 -7.38 2.34
CA ALA A 491 10.62 -8.55 2.83
C ALA A 491 11.22 -8.26 4.21
N GLN A 492 10.66 -8.87 5.26
CA GLN A 492 11.09 -8.72 6.66
C GLN A 492 10.94 -10.05 7.40
N ASN A 493 11.69 -10.21 8.50
CA ASN A 493 11.56 -11.36 9.36
C ASN A 493 10.13 -11.60 9.82
N LEU A 494 9.73 -12.85 9.82
CA LEU A 494 8.37 -13.28 10.11
C LEU A 494 8.39 -14.51 11.01
N SER A 495 7.47 -14.58 11.96
CA SER A 495 7.27 -15.80 12.76
C SER A 495 5.83 -15.86 13.31
N PRO A 496 5.24 -17.06 13.44
CA PRO A 496 3.86 -17.17 13.88
C PRO A 496 3.69 -16.79 15.36
N THR A 497 2.56 -16.19 15.66
CA THR A 497 2.08 -16.02 17.05
C THR A 497 1.47 -17.30 17.54
N THR A 498 1.79 -17.74 18.75
CA THR A 498 1.31 -18.98 19.35
C THR A 498 0.62 -18.72 20.68
N ILE A 499 -0.26 -19.63 21.10
CA ILE A 499 -0.82 -19.63 22.46
C ILE A 499 0.17 -20.36 23.39
N SER A 500 0.62 -19.65 24.41
CA SER A 500 1.56 -20.20 25.39
C SER A 500 0.89 -20.75 26.64
N GLN A 501 -0.24 -20.16 27.04
CA GLN A 501 -1.01 -20.56 28.22
C GLN A 501 -2.47 -20.18 28.04
N GLU A 502 -3.35 -21.00 28.64
CA GLU A 502 -4.76 -20.72 28.82
C GLU A 502 -5.15 -21.13 30.24
N TYR A 503 -5.74 -20.23 31.01
CA TYR A 503 -6.16 -20.50 32.38
C TYR A 503 -7.37 -19.65 32.77
N THR A 504 -8.06 -20.10 33.85
CA THR A 504 -9.19 -19.38 34.45
C THR A 504 -8.71 -18.63 35.70
N THR A 505 -9.07 -17.36 35.85
CA THR A 505 -8.82 -16.56 37.05
C THR A 505 -9.79 -16.96 38.17
N ASP A 506 -9.52 -16.55 39.39
CA ASP A 506 -10.42 -16.80 40.57
C ASP A 506 -11.80 -16.15 40.37
N ASP A 507 -11.88 -15.06 39.59
CA ASP A 507 -13.14 -14.37 39.24
C ASP A 507 -13.91 -15.05 38.10
N GLY A 508 -13.38 -16.12 37.51
CA GLY A 508 -14.01 -16.89 36.42
C GLY A 508 -13.69 -16.36 35.01
N ASP A 509 -12.78 -15.40 34.85
CA ASP A 509 -12.34 -14.94 33.55
C ASP A 509 -11.37 -15.94 32.89
N VAL A 510 -11.54 -16.19 31.58
CA VAL A 510 -10.61 -17.01 30.78
C VAL A 510 -9.53 -16.11 30.23
N VAL A 511 -8.28 -16.40 30.61
CA VAL A 511 -7.10 -15.68 30.14
C VAL A 511 -6.32 -16.52 29.13
N ILE A 512 -6.13 -15.98 27.92
CA ILE A 512 -5.33 -16.59 26.87
C ILE A 512 -4.05 -15.77 26.69
N VAL A 513 -2.91 -16.38 26.97
CA VAL A 513 -1.59 -15.73 26.80
C VAL A 513 -1.02 -16.06 25.44
N ARG A 514 -0.86 -15.03 24.61
CA ARG A 514 -0.26 -15.15 23.28
C ARG A 514 1.23 -14.82 23.36
N LYS A 515 2.09 -15.73 22.90
CA LYS A 515 3.49 -15.45 22.64
C LYS A 515 3.59 -14.80 21.25
N SER A 516 3.93 -13.51 21.24
CA SER A 516 4.03 -12.74 20.00
C SER A 516 5.12 -13.29 19.09
N GLY A 517 4.77 -13.61 17.87
CA GLY A 517 5.69 -13.72 16.74
C GLY A 517 6.06 -12.36 16.18
N ASP A 518 6.79 -12.37 15.06
CA ASP A 518 7.09 -11.18 14.28
C ASP A 518 5.99 -10.96 13.23
N PHE A 519 5.12 -10.00 13.51
CA PHE A 519 4.04 -9.57 12.63
C PHE A 519 4.49 -8.30 11.91
N VAL A 520 4.76 -8.40 10.62
CA VAL A 520 5.38 -7.32 9.82
C VAL A 520 4.42 -6.16 9.58
N VAL A 521 4.95 -4.96 9.62
CA VAL A 521 4.25 -3.71 9.27
C VAL A 521 5.05 -2.95 8.22
N CYS A 522 4.37 -2.41 7.23
CA CYS A 522 4.97 -1.64 6.15
C CYS A 522 4.64 -0.15 6.29
N ASN A 523 5.67 0.66 6.53
CA ASN A 523 5.58 2.12 6.59
C ASN A 523 6.14 2.67 5.28
N LEU A 524 5.26 3.09 4.35
CA LEU A 524 5.60 3.34 2.96
C LEU A 524 5.40 4.80 2.56
N SER A 525 6.32 5.29 1.71
CA SER A 525 6.16 6.49 0.91
C SER A 525 6.93 6.36 -0.40
N SER A 526 6.63 7.20 -1.40
CA SER A 526 7.27 7.10 -2.72
C SER A 526 7.64 8.46 -3.28
N ILE A 527 8.83 8.56 -3.86
CA ILE A 527 9.34 9.74 -4.57
C ILE A 527 8.69 9.84 -5.94
N ASN A 528 8.23 11.01 -6.31
CA ASN A 528 7.79 11.35 -7.67
C ASN A 528 9.01 11.71 -8.52
N LEU A 529 9.61 10.72 -9.19
CA LEU A 529 10.86 10.89 -9.93
C LEU A 529 10.85 12.03 -10.95
N PRO A 530 9.81 12.19 -11.83
CA PRO A 530 9.81 13.27 -12.80
C PRO A 530 9.94 14.66 -12.19
N ARG A 531 9.33 14.86 -11.02
CA ARG A 531 9.37 16.15 -10.33
C ARG A 531 10.60 16.31 -9.46
N ALA A 532 10.87 15.33 -8.59
CA ALA A 532 11.98 15.45 -7.64
C ALA A 532 13.35 15.47 -8.33
N VAL A 533 13.53 14.69 -9.40
CA VAL A 533 14.75 14.71 -10.21
C VAL A 533 14.79 15.94 -11.13
N GLY A 534 13.62 16.34 -11.67
CA GLY A 534 13.52 17.52 -12.55
C GLY A 534 13.87 18.83 -11.83
N ASP A 535 13.48 18.97 -10.58
CA ASP A 535 13.72 20.14 -9.75
C ASP A 535 14.98 19.99 -8.85
N ASP A 536 15.73 18.90 -8.98
CA ASP A 536 16.99 18.61 -8.26
C ASP A 536 16.86 18.72 -6.72
N VAL A 537 15.83 18.08 -6.14
CA VAL A 537 15.50 18.22 -4.72
C VAL A 537 15.77 16.98 -3.86
N LEU A 538 16.38 15.92 -4.39
CA LEU A 538 16.56 14.65 -3.69
C LEU A 538 17.31 14.79 -2.38
N GLU A 539 18.36 15.60 -2.31
CA GLU A 539 19.17 15.83 -1.11
C GLU A 539 18.36 16.47 0.05
N ARG A 540 17.39 17.32 -0.27
CA ARG A 540 16.48 17.94 0.71
C ARG A 540 15.30 17.01 1.01
N LEU A 541 14.78 16.32 0.00
CA LEU A 541 13.56 15.52 0.09
C LEU A 541 13.76 14.25 0.91
N ILE A 542 14.82 13.48 0.63
CA ILE A 542 15.01 12.15 1.23
C ILE A 542 15.15 12.21 2.75
N PRO A 543 15.93 13.12 3.35
CA PRO A 543 16.04 13.20 4.81
C PRO A 543 14.70 13.47 5.51
N ILE A 544 13.86 14.35 4.99
CA ILE A 544 12.56 14.60 5.59
C ILE A 544 11.60 13.42 5.37
N GLN A 545 11.67 12.75 4.21
CA GLN A 545 10.86 11.58 3.91
C GLN A 545 11.19 10.39 4.82
N VAL A 546 12.48 10.12 5.06
CA VAL A 546 12.94 9.08 5.99
C VAL A 546 12.46 9.38 7.42
N ARG A 547 12.58 10.63 7.88
CA ARG A 547 12.06 11.07 9.20
C ARG A 547 10.55 10.90 9.29
N MET A 548 9.81 11.26 8.26
CA MET A 548 8.35 11.04 8.22
C MET A 548 7.99 9.57 8.39
N LEU A 549 8.69 8.67 7.70
CA LEU A 549 8.45 7.23 7.78
C LEU A 549 8.79 6.66 9.17
N ASP A 550 9.89 7.08 9.76
CA ASP A 550 10.28 6.71 11.11
C ASP A 550 9.26 7.19 12.15
N ASN A 551 8.79 8.43 12.03
CA ASN A 551 7.79 8.99 12.93
C ASN A 551 6.43 8.31 12.81
N VAL A 552 6.05 7.83 11.63
CA VAL A 552 4.82 7.02 11.46
C VAL A 552 4.82 5.80 12.38
N ILE A 553 5.99 5.16 12.62
CA ILE A 553 6.11 4.02 13.54
C ILE A 553 5.65 4.39 14.95
N ASP A 554 5.98 5.61 15.41
CA ASP A 554 5.73 6.06 16.78
C ASP A 554 4.32 6.64 16.98
N VAL A 555 3.78 7.34 15.98
CA VAL A 555 2.44 7.97 16.10
C VAL A 555 1.29 7.05 15.71
N ASN A 556 1.59 5.92 15.07
CA ASN A 556 0.59 4.97 14.57
C ASN A 556 0.02 4.09 15.68
N SER A 557 -1.31 4.00 15.77
CA SER A 557 -2.00 3.05 16.64
C SER A 557 -2.48 1.86 15.82
N LEU A 558 -1.78 0.73 15.96
CA LEU A 558 -2.06 -0.46 15.18
C LEU A 558 -3.18 -1.32 15.79
N PRO A 559 -4.03 -1.96 14.94
CA PRO A 559 -5.15 -2.76 15.42
C PRO A 559 -4.73 -4.09 16.07
N VAL A 560 -3.51 -4.54 15.84
CA VAL A 560 -2.95 -5.82 16.32
C VAL A 560 -1.69 -5.53 17.13
N LYS A 561 -1.65 -6.01 18.39
CA LYS A 561 -0.52 -5.73 19.31
C LYS A 561 0.80 -6.36 18.86
N GLN A 562 0.77 -7.54 18.27
CA GLN A 562 1.96 -8.19 17.72
C GLN A 562 2.61 -7.33 16.64
N ALA A 563 1.79 -6.70 15.79
CA ALA A 563 2.26 -5.78 14.76
C ALA A 563 2.94 -4.53 15.38
N GLU A 564 2.37 -3.97 16.45
CA GLU A 564 2.98 -2.85 17.17
C GLU A 564 4.35 -3.20 17.75
N ILE A 565 4.46 -4.39 18.37
CA ILE A 565 5.72 -4.89 18.95
C ILE A 565 6.79 -5.05 17.87
N SER A 566 6.44 -5.74 16.77
CA SER A 566 7.39 -6.00 15.66
C SER A 566 7.80 -4.71 14.95
N ASN A 567 6.85 -3.79 14.72
CA ASN A 567 7.12 -2.49 14.09
C ASN A 567 8.16 -1.68 14.87
N LYS A 568 8.05 -1.67 16.20
CA LYS A 568 9.01 -0.98 17.07
C LYS A 568 10.37 -1.70 17.17
N ARG A 569 10.40 -3.04 17.08
CA ARG A 569 11.65 -3.83 17.13
C ARG A 569 12.55 -3.61 15.93
N TYR A 570 11.97 -3.61 14.74
CA TYR A 570 12.71 -3.53 13.48
C TYR A 570 12.78 -2.10 12.91
N ARG A 571 11.85 -1.24 13.25
CA ARG A 571 11.69 0.14 12.71
C ARG A 571 11.87 0.19 11.19
N ALA A 572 11.30 -0.80 10.49
CA ALA A 572 11.47 -0.91 9.06
C ALA A 572 10.63 0.12 8.30
N ILE A 573 11.25 0.77 7.32
CA ILE A 573 10.64 1.75 6.44
C ILE A 573 10.79 1.31 4.99
N GLY A 574 9.84 1.73 4.13
CA GLY A 574 9.86 1.49 2.70
C GLY A 574 9.80 2.81 1.92
N LEU A 575 10.96 3.26 1.43
CA LEU A 575 11.05 4.41 0.56
C LEU A 575 11.07 3.92 -0.89
N GLY A 576 9.97 4.11 -1.60
CA GLY A 576 9.79 3.72 -2.99
C GLY A 576 9.90 4.90 -3.96
N THR A 577 9.68 4.60 -5.23
CA THR A 577 9.66 5.60 -6.31
C THR A 577 8.50 5.31 -7.26
N PHE A 578 8.07 6.33 -8.00
CA PHE A 578 7.13 6.18 -9.11
C PHE A 578 7.44 7.17 -10.23
N GLY A 579 6.88 6.91 -11.42
CA GLY A 579 7.06 7.81 -12.56
C GLY A 579 8.35 7.56 -13.34
N TRP A 580 9.00 6.39 -13.24
CA TRP A 580 10.22 6.08 -13.99
C TRP A 580 10.06 6.27 -15.50
N HIS A 581 9.03 5.69 -16.11
CA HIS A 581 8.76 5.87 -17.54
C HIS A 581 8.53 7.35 -17.91
N HIS A 582 7.82 8.10 -17.07
CA HIS A 582 7.60 9.53 -17.27
C HIS A 582 8.93 10.33 -17.19
N LEU A 583 9.83 9.96 -16.27
CA LEU A 583 11.16 10.55 -16.18
C LEU A 583 11.97 10.29 -17.47
N LEU A 584 11.97 9.05 -17.96
CA LEU A 584 12.63 8.68 -19.22
C LEU A 584 12.06 9.48 -20.40
N ALA A 585 10.72 9.58 -20.50
CA ALA A 585 10.06 10.36 -21.54
C ALA A 585 10.46 11.85 -21.50
N ASN A 586 10.52 12.46 -20.31
CA ASN A 586 10.95 13.85 -20.13
C ASN A 586 12.42 14.08 -20.55
N LYS A 587 13.25 13.05 -20.39
CA LYS A 587 14.67 13.08 -20.80
C LYS A 587 14.91 12.60 -22.23
N ASN A 588 13.87 12.21 -22.98
CA ASN A 588 13.94 11.59 -24.30
C ASN A 588 14.81 10.32 -24.35
N ILE A 589 14.80 9.53 -23.27
CA ILE A 589 15.51 8.27 -23.14
C ILE A 589 14.56 7.12 -23.46
N TYR A 590 14.96 6.20 -24.35
CA TYR A 590 14.18 5.01 -24.65
C TYR A 590 14.29 3.97 -23.53
N TRP A 591 13.18 3.31 -23.23
CA TRP A 591 13.09 2.32 -22.14
C TRP A 591 14.13 1.18 -22.25
N GLU A 592 14.38 0.70 -23.45
CA GLU A 592 15.27 -0.44 -23.74
C GLU A 592 16.71 -0.03 -24.06
N SER A 593 17.10 1.22 -23.77
CA SER A 593 18.43 1.74 -24.08
C SER A 593 19.42 1.53 -22.93
N ASP A 594 20.71 1.47 -23.27
CA ASP A 594 21.80 1.48 -22.30
C ASP A 594 21.80 2.76 -21.44
N GLU A 595 21.34 3.89 -22.01
CA GLU A 595 21.20 5.15 -21.28
C GLU A 595 20.17 5.03 -20.14
N ALA A 596 19.07 4.29 -20.34
CA ALA A 596 18.09 4.04 -19.29
C ALA A 596 18.68 3.19 -18.16
N VAL A 597 19.52 2.20 -18.49
CA VAL A 597 20.22 1.36 -17.50
C VAL A 597 21.21 2.21 -16.70
N GLN A 598 22.03 3.03 -17.38
CA GLN A 598 23.02 3.92 -16.72
C GLN A 598 22.33 4.94 -15.82
N LEU A 599 21.22 5.55 -16.29
CA LEU A 599 20.44 6.48 -15.47
C LEU A 599 19.85 5.79 -14.26
N ALA A 600 19.33 4.56 -14.42
CA ALA A 600 18.79 3.79 -13.29
C ALA A 600 19.88 3.50 -12.25
N ASP A 601 21.04 3.02 -12.69
CA ASP A 601 22.16 2.70 -11.83
C ASP A 601 22.59 3.91 -11.00
N SER A 602 22.91 5.02 -11.63
CA SER A 602 23.36 6.24 -10.95
C SER A 602 22.30 6.87 -10.05
N LEU A 603 21.05 6.92 -10.50
CA LEU A 603 19.96 7.54 -9.74
C LEU A 603 19.61 6.72 -8.50
N TYR A 604 19.50 5.41 -8.64
CA TYR A 604 19.15 4.55 -7.50
C TYR A 604 20.32 4.36 -6.53
N GLU A 605 21.56 4.46 -6.99
CA GLU A 605 22.71 4.57 -6.09
C GLU A 605 22.63 5.83 -5.23
N GLN A 606 22.33 7.00 -5.86
CA GLN A 606 22.14 8.26 -5.12
C GLN A 606 21.01 8.18 -4.11
N ILE A 607 19.84 7.63 -4.51
CA ILE A 607 18.69 7.45 -3.61
C ILE A 607 19.06 6.53 -2.44
N ALA A 608 19.74 5.40 -2.70
CA ALA A 608 20.17 4.46 -1.66
C ALA A 608 21.13 5.14 -0.68
N TYR A 609 22.14 5.85 -1.18
CA TYR A 609 23.11 6.57 -0.36
C TYR A 609 22.43 7.59 0.56
N LEU A 610 21.62 8.48 0.00
CA LEU A 610 20.90 9.51 0.77
C LEU A 610 19.94 8.91 1.80
N THR A 611 19.29 7.80 1.46
CA THR A 611 18.37 7.11 2.38
C THR A 611 19.11 6.50 3.57
N ILE A 612 20.23 5.82 3.33
CA ILE A 612 21.06 5.23 4.39
C ILE A 612 21.69 6.33 5.25
N GLN A 613 22.21 7.38 4.63
CA GLN A 613 22.76 8.54 5.34
C GLN A 613 21.71 9.19 6.26
N ALA A 614 20.50 9.42 5.76
CA ALA A 614 19.40 9.96 6.56
C ALA A 614 19.00 9.02 7.72
N SER A 615 18.98 7.71 7.48
CA SER A 615 18.71 6.71 8.52
C SER A 615 19.80 6.72 9.61
N ASN A 616 21.09 6.81 9.21
CA ASN A 616 22.20 6.93 10.16
C ASN A 616 22.08 8.20 11.01
N GLN A 617 21.78 9.35 10.40
CA GLN A 617 21.57 10.61 11.13
C GLN A 617 20.42 10.49 12.15
N LEU A 618 19.31 9.86 11.76
CA LEU A 618 18.20 9.62 12.70
C LEU A 618 18.61 8.70 13.85
N ALA A 619 19.42 7.68 13.60
CA ALA A 619 19.92 6.79 14.65
C ALA A 619 20.84 7.54 15.64
N GLN A 620 21.61 8.53 15.19
CA GLN A 620 22.40 9.40 16.06
C GLN A 620 21.51 10.32 16.92
N GLU A 621 20.35 10.76 16.40
CA GLU A 621 19.39 11.63 17.12
C GLU A 621 18.47 10.86 18.07
N LYS A 622 18.02 9.66 17.69
CA LYS A 622 16.92 8.90 18.32
C LYS A 622 17.31 7.50 18.80
N GLU A 623 18.59 7.15 18.75
CA GLU A 623 19.15 5.82 18.96
C GLU A 623 18.84 4.83 17.82
N SER A 624 19.63 3.75 17.73
CA SER A 624 19.41 2.69 16.74
C SER A 624 18.20 1.82 17.10
N TYR A 625 17.64 1.14 16.10
CA TYR A 625 16.51 0.24 16.35
C TYR A 625 16.92 -0.96 17.24
N PRO A 626 15.99 -1.53 18.05
CA PRO A 626 16.32 -2.55 19.07
C PRO A 626 17.07 -3.78 18.57
N TYR A 627 16.87 -4.16 17.31
CA TYR A 627 17.52 -5.34 16.71
C TYR A 627 18.72 -4.98 15.82
N PHE A 628 19.30 -3.79 15.99
CA PHE A 628 20.43 -3.33 15.21
C PHE A 628 21.70 -4.15 15.49
N GLU A 629 22.01 -4.44 16.76
CA GLU A 629 23.21 -5.19 17.14
C GLU A 629 23.21 -6.60 16.55
N GLY A 630 24.25 -6.93 15.80
CA GLY A 630 24.41 -8.18 15.08
C GLY A 630 23.75 -8.22 13.70
N SER A 631 23.09 -7.17 13.28
CA SER A 631 22.56 -7.03 11.91
C SER A 631 23.67 -6.81 10.89
N ASP A 632 23.36 -7.01 9.60
CA ASP A 632 24.29 -6.68 8.51
C ASP A 632 24.63 -5.19 8.44
N TRP A 633 23.77 -4.34 8.97
CA TRP A 633 24.03 -2.90 9.16
C TRP A 633 25.13 -2.68 10.20
N HIS A 634 25.05 -3.38 11.35
CA HIS A 634 26.03 -3.29 12.42
C HIS A 634 27.39 -3.88 12.03
N THR A 635 27.39 -4.98 11.27
CA THR A 635 28.62 -5.68 10.87
C THR A 635 29.26 -5.10 9.61
N GLY A 636 28.54 -4.28 8.86
CA GLY A 636 28.96 -3.79 7.54
C GLY A 636 28.72 -4.78 6.40
N GLU A 637 28.21 -5.99 6.67
CA GLU A 637 27.97 -7.01 5.64
C GLU A 637 26.96 -6.54 4.59
N TYR A 638 26.03 -5.68 4.96
CA TYR A 638 25.06 -5.06 4.02
C TYR A 638 25.76 -4.41 2.84
N PHE A 639 26.82 -3.66 3.07
CA PHE A 639 27.59 -2.96 2.03
C PHE A 639 28.39 -3.94 1.16
N SER A 640 29.07 -4.90 1.80
CA SER A 640 29.85 -5.92 1.11
C SER A 640 29.00 -6.78 0.15
N LEU A 641 27.80 -7.20 0.58
CA LEU A 641 26.86 -7.97 -0.25
C LEU A 641 26.38 -7.21 -1.49
N ARG A 642 26.44 -5.88 -1.47
CA ARG A 642 26.01 -5.00 -2.57
C ARG A 642 27.17 -4.39 -3.34
N THR A 643 28.39 -4.79 -3.01
CA THR A 643 29.63 -4.24 -3.62
C THR A 643 29.73 -2.71 -3.49
N TYR A 644 29.26 -2.18 -2.36
CA TYR A 644 29.39 -0.76 -2.03
C TYR A 644 30.74 -0.54 -1.34
N GLU A 645 31.82 -0.39 -2.13
CA GLU A 645 33.21 -0.36 -1.66
C GLU A 645 33.87 1.03 -1.69
N ASP A 646 33.20 2.04 -2.28
CA ASP A 646 33.71 3.40 -2.35
C ASP A 646 33.79 4.08 -0.97
N ASP A 647 34.74 5.00 -0.81
CA ASP A 647 34.99 5.76 0.42
C ASP A 647 33.72 6.40 1.01
N LYS A 648 32.79 6.83 0.19
CA LYS A 648 31.51 7.43 0.63
C LYS A 648 30.65 6.45 1.45
N TRP A 649 30.66 5.16 1.06
CA TRP A 649 29.90 4.12 1.76
C TRP A 649 30.57 3.70 3.06
N LEU A 650 31.92 3.73 3.09
CA LEU A 650 32.70 3.41 4.29
C LEU A 650 32.57 4.47 5.40
N GLN A 651 32.08 5.68 5.07
CA GLN A 651 31.84 6.75 6.03
C GLN A 651 30.44 6.71 6.69
N LEU A 652 29.56 5.87 6.15
CA LEU A 652 28.21 5.67 6.70
C LEU A 652 28.20 4.57 7.76
#